data_1ff0aa866f2858b3e2500c734cbc9821
#
_entry.id   1ff0aa866f2858b3e2500c734cbc9821
#
_cell.length_a   1.000
_cell.length_b   1.000
_cell.length_c   1.000
_cell.angle_alpha   90.00
_cell.angle_beta   90.00
_cell.angle_gamma   90.00
#
_symmetry.space_group_name_H-M   'P 1'
#
loop_
_entity.id
_entity.type
_entity.pdbx_description
1 polymer ?
#
loop_
_entity_poly.entity_id
_entity_poly.type
_entity_poly.pdbx_seq_one_letter_code
_entity_poly.pdbx_strand_id
1 'polypeptide(L)'
;VRWVLGAAAAALLVVLTLVPSARADFPTLYGGDVGCAVQAANGNVRLCGGETETWDGKTRIDVNVVLPPQPSAGDDGPYPLIGVFHGWGGSKLGLEDGRVQDWAEAGYAVFSMSDRGWGKSCGKEDLADLLTEACAAGYNHLMDSRYEVRDAQYLISVLADEGVAQPQKIGATGFSYGGGMSMALAALRNRTMLPDGSLVPWKSPAGTAMELAAAVPQWPWSDLAYSLMPNGSMLDYRADNPYRGPGGNAPIGVEKASYVTGLYGLGLASSNYAAPKADEDADLHTWYALINAGEPYDSNPLAASVVEEITAHHSSYYIDHSQPPAPLLIQSGWNDDLFPVDEAVRFYNRTRTEYPSDPISLFLSDDGHDRSQNKPADQALFLTRLNAWFDHYLKGIGPEPTSSAEALTTTCPEASPSEGPFEAGSWHDLSPGEIRFGSAAAQTVLPGAGDPNIGKTFDPIAGKDPCATASGADQPGTANYRLAVPAPGFTLLGSPTVIADLTTLGADSELAARLLDLSPDGNERLVARGLLRPGKGGADVVFQLHPQGYRFAGGHTVKLELLPSDAPYARPSNLQAPIAVSNLELRLPVREQPGSLGGLVQSPAPPGRAPRPGADGVGPLLGVAGLAGRLLAAHKAIKVPMQCNGGSCQGQITIALGKRVLTQGAYSLADGAKQQLGLRLTKAGRRIVVSKRRAGRSSLPVRFQLVDGGRSAPVDLNRRLRLR
;
A
#
# COMPACT_ATOMS: atom_id res chain seq x y z
N VAL A 1 0.66 -91.70 33.09
CA VAL A 1 0.59 -90.54 33.90
C VAL A 1 0.76 -89.34 32.98
N ARG A 2 -0.33 -88.68 32.67
CA ARG A 2 -0.38 -87.47 31.82
C ARG A 2 -0.95 -86.30 32.68
N TRP A 3 -0.21 -85.18 32.73
CA TRP A 3 -0.66 -83.94 33.27
C TRP A 3 -1.19 -83.04 32.16
N VAL A 4 -2.42 -82.60 32.28
CA VAL A 4 -3.05 -81.57 31.43
C VAL A 4 -2.98 -80.24 32.14
N LEU A 5 -2.31 -79.25 31.56
CA LEU A 5 -2.29 -77.90 32.00
C LEU A 5 -3.40 -77.17 31.25
N GLY A 6 -4.36 -76.70 31.96
CA GLY A 6 -5.40 -75.74 31.47
C GLY A 6 -4.92 -74.30 31.55
N ALA A 7 -4.90 -73.62 30.41
CA ALA A 7 -4.68 -72.14 30.36
C ALA A 7 -6.03 -71.40 30.48
N ALA A 8 -6.18 -70.63 31.54
CA ALA A 8 -7.29 -69.71 31.69
C ALA A 8 -6.94 -68.38 30.98
N ALA A 9 -7.67 -68.04 29.90
CA ALA A 9 -7.58 -66.74 29.25
C ALA A 9 -8.51 -65.74 29.99
N ALA A 10 -7.92 -64.76 30.67
CA ALA A 10 -8.66 -63.64 31.21
C ALA A 10 -8.88 -62.58 30.09
N ALA A 11 -10.11 -62.44 29.63
CA ALA A 11 -10.52 -61.36 28.72
C ALA A 11 -10.68 -60.05 29.52
N LEU A 12 -9.77 -59.09 29.29
CA LEU A 12 -9.87 -57.75 29.81
C LEU A 12 -10.87 -56.99 28.94
N LEU A 13 -12.10 -56.76 29.42
CA LEU A 13 -13.05 -55.83 28.79
C LEU A 13 -12.62 -54.40 29.12
N VAL A 14 -11.99 -53.70 28.13
CA VAL A 14 -11.79 -52.29 28.18
C VAL A 14 -13.12 -51.64 27.84
N VAL A 15 -13.85 -51.19 28.86
CA VAL A 15 -15.01 -50.31 28.71
C VAL A 15 -14.45 -48.92 28.35
N LEU A 16 -14.40 -48.59 27.08
CA LEU A 16 -14.27 -47.18 26.63
C LEU A 16 -15.54 -46.47 27.06
N THR A 17 -15.48 -45.79 28.19
CA THR A 17 -16.46 -44.71 28.47
C THR A 17 -16.23 -43.60 27.46
N LEU A 18 -17.10 -43.54 26.45
CA LEU A 18 -17.27 -42.33 25.68
C LEU A 18 -17.73 -41.24 26.66
N VAL A 19 -16.78 -40.42 27.13
CA VAL A 19 -17.11 -39.16 27.76
C VAL A 19 -17.79 -38.35 26.68
N PRO A 20 -19.07 -38.00 26.79
CA PRO A 20 -19.65 -37.03 25.85
C PRO A 20 -18.79 -35.78 25.92
N SER A 21 -18.17 -35.36 24.82
CA SER A 21 -17.55 -34.07 24.73
C SER A 21 -18.59 -33.05 25.18
N ALA A 22 -18.27 -32.29 26.23
CA ALA A 22 -19.12 -31.22 26.69
C ALA A 22 -19.36 -30.28 25.53
N ARG A 23 -20.61 -30.11 25.13
CA ARG A 23 -21.01 -29.18 24.09
C ARG A 23 -20.63 -27.79 24.59
N ALA A 24 -19.75 -27.09 23.89
CA ALA A 24 -19.45 -25.71 24.23
C ALA A 24 -20.74 -24.90 24.03
N ASP A 25 -21.25 -24.31 25.11
CA ASP A 25 -22.32 -23.33 25.06
C ASP A 25 -21.66 -21.97 25.37
N PHE A 26 -21.82 -20.98 24.52
CA PHE A 26 -21.23 -19.66 24.67
C PHE A 26 -22.26 -18.64 25.17
N PRO A 27 -22.71 -18.68 26.45
CA PRO A 27 -23.59 -17.66 26.99
C PRO A 27 -22.89 -16.33 27.22
N THR A 28 -21.58 -16.37 27.38
CA THR A 28 -20.70 -15.21 27.51
C THR A 28 -19.34 -15.49 26.83
N LEU A 29 -18.60 -14.42 26.48
CA LEU A 29 -17.25 -14.45 25.98
C LEU A 29 -16.34 -13.56 26.83
N TYR A 30 -15.02 -13.64 26.60
CA TYR A 30 -14.01 -12.84 27.30
C TYR A 30 -14.11 -12.98 28.83
N GLY A 31 -14.10 -14.23 29.27
CA GLY A 31 -14.16 -14.52 30.71
C GLY A 31 -15.45 -14.11 31.41
N GLY A 32 -16.50 -13.75 30.67
CA GLY A 32 -17.78 -13.30 31.18
C GLY A 32 -18.12 -11.81 30.93
N ASP A 33 -17.19 -11.04 30.40
CA ASP A 33 -17.37 -9.60 30.16
C ASP A 33 -18.45 -9.33 29.10
N VAL A 34 -18.57 -10.21 28.10
CA VAL A 34 -19.42 -10.02 26.92
C VAL A 34 -20.55 -11.05 26.91
N GLY A 35 -21.78 -10.60 27.04
CA GLY A 35 -22.97 -11.46 27.04
C GLY A 35 -23.45 -11.78 25.62
N CYS A 36 -23.95 -13.02 25.41
CA CYS A 36 -24.45 -13.49 24.13
C CYS A 36 -25.98 -13.66 24.15
N ALA A 37 -26.64 -13.29 23.04
CA ALA A 37 -28.08 -13.45 22.86
C ALA A 37 -28.43 -13.99 21.48
N VAL A 38 -29.38 -14.92 21.40
CA VAL A 38 -29.91 -15.44 20.13
C VAL A 38 -30.77 -14.38 19.45
N GLN A 39 -30.51 -14.16 18.15
CA GLN A 39 -31.21 -13.20 17.33
C GLN A 39 -32.22 -13.90 16.42
N ALA A 40 -33.43 -14.16 16.95
CA ALA A 40 -34.46 -14.95 16.25
C ALA A 40 -34.90 -14.33 14.90
N ALA A 41 -34.88 -13.00 14.78
CA ALA A 41 -35.22 -12.30 13.56
C ALA A 41 -34.11 -12.37 12.49
N ASN A 42 -32.89 -12.76 12.87
CA ASN A 42 -31.69 -12.82 12.03
C ASN A 42 -31.16 -14.27 11.94
N GLY A 43 -31.98 -15.20 11.51
CA GLY A 43 -31.55 -16.59 11.26
C GLY A 43 -31.10 -17.38 12.52
N ASN A 44 -31.44 -16.92 13.73
CA ASN A 44 -30.99 -17.46 15.01
C ASN A 44 -29.46 -17.40 15.25
N VAL A 45 -28.76 -16.52 14.56
CA VAL A 45 -27.36 -16.23 14.92
C VAL A 45 -27.29 -15.68 16.34
N ARG A 46 -26.11 -15.78 16.96
CA ARG A 46 -25.89 -15.32 18.34
C ARG A 46 -25.02 -14.07 18.31
N LEU A 47 -25.56 -12.95 18.76
CA LEU A 47 -24.82 -11.70 18.93
C LEU A 47 -24.29 -11.60 20.36
N CYS A 48 -22.99 -11.52 20.50
CA CYS A 48 -22.28 -11.24 21.73
C CYS A 48 -21.71 -9.84 21.64
N GLY A 49 -22.11 -8.92 22.50
CA GLY A 49 -21.67 -7.53 22.46
C GLY A 49 -21.40 -6.96 23.83
N GLY A 50 -20.36 -6.17 23.97
CA GLY A 50 -19.93 -5.56 25.23
C GLY A 50 -18.49 -5.03 25.15
N GLU A 51 -17.96 -4.63 26.30
CA GLU A 51 -16.61 -4.11 26.45
C GLU A 51 -15.76 -5.10 27.25
N THR A 52 -14.50 -5.28 26.80
CA THR A 52 -13.54 -6.15 27.50
C THR A 52 -12.15 -5.53 27.51
N GLU A 53 -11.31 -5.93 28.46
CA GLU A 53 -9.93 -5.47 28.53
C GLU A 53 -9.09 -6.05 27.40
N THR A 54 -8.17 -5.22 26.86
CA THR A 54 -7.22 -5.66 25.84
C THR A 54 -5.86 -6.02 26.44
N TRP A 55 -4.85 -6.22 25.61
CA TRP A 55 -3.52 -6.73 25.94
C TRP A 55 -2.76 -5.91 27.00
N ASP A 56 -3.07 -4.64 27.19
CA ASP A 56 -2.43 -3.79 28.19
C ASP A 56 -3.03 -3.96 29.60
N GLY A 57 -4.13 -4.74 29.73
CA GLY A 57 -4.81 -5.01 30.98
C GLY A 57 -5.48 -3.77 31.61
N LYS A 58 -5.80 -2.77 30.79
CA LYS A 58 -6.39 -1.49 31.22
C LYS A 58 -7.44 -0.97 30.26
N THR A 59 -7.06 -0.81 28.98
CA THR A 59 -7.94 -0.23 27.96
C THR A 59 -9.09 -1.19 27.67
N ARG A 60 -10.32 -0.68 27.75
CA ARG A 60 -11.51 -1.45 27.39
C ARG A 60 -11.88 -1.19 25.95
N ILE A 61 -12.08 -2.27 25.21
CA ILE A 61 -12.44 -2.28 23.80
C ILE A 61 -13.87 -2.81 23.66
N ASP A 62 -14.70 -2.05 22.98
CA ASP A 62 -16.06 -2.40 22.65
C ASP A 62 -16.10 -3.34 21.45
N VAL A 63 -16.59 -4.56 21.66
CA VAL A 63 -16.56 -5.64 20.66
C VAL A 63 -17.96 -6.16 20.32
N ASN A 64 -18.10 -6.68 19.11
CA ASN A 64 -19.15 -7.59 18.70
C ASN A 64 -18.53 -8.90 18.22
N VAL A 65 -19.12 -10.02 18.65
CA VAL A 65 -18.85 -11.34 18.08
C VAL A 65 -20.17 -11.94 17.66
N VAL A 66 -20.34 -12.18 16.36
CA VAL A 66 -21.54 -12.85 15.85
C VAL A 66 -21.20 -14.30 15.55
N LEU A 67 -21.84 -15.21 16.26
CA LEU A 67 -21.63 -16.65 16.13
C LEU A 67 -22.72 -17.27 15.26
N PRO A 68 -22.42 -18.37 14.57
CA PRO A 68 -23.43 -19.16 13.87
C PRO A 68 -24.63 -19.53 14.76
N PRO A 69 -25.76 -19.88 14.18
CA PRO A 69 -26.84 -20.52 14.93
C PRO A 69 -26.32 -21.74 15.70
N GLN A 70 -26.78 -21.92 16.93
CA GLN A 70 -26.35 -23.08 17.72
C GLN A 70 -26.65 -24.39 16.98
N PRO A 71 -25.70 -25.27 16.76
CA PRO A 71 -25.91 -26.49 16.01
C PRO A 71 -26.86 -27.42 16.77
N SER A 72 -27.82 -28.04 16.05
CA SER A 72 -28.72 -29.03 16.62
C SER A 72 -28.02 -30.34 17.04
N ALA A 73 -26.86 -30.63 16.43
CA ALA A 73 -25.99 -31.76 16.72
C ALA A 73 -24.52 -31.41 16.38
N GLY A 74 -23.58 -32.07 17.06
CA GLY A 74 -22.15 -31.81 16.91
C GLY A 74 -21.63 -30.73 17.85
N ASP A 75 -20.36 -30.36 17.67
CA ASP A 75 -19.68 -29.37 18.50
C ASP A 75 -20.09 -27.94 18.12
N ASP A 76 -20.22 -27.08 19.12
CA ASP A 76 -20.49 -25.65 18.95
C ASP A 76 -19.13 -24.92 18.95
N GLY A 77 -18.45 -24.87 17.80
CA GLY A 77 -17.09 -24.34 17.62
C GLY A 77 -15.99 -25.41 17.72
N PRO A 78 -14.68 -25.04 17.56
CA PRO A 78 -14.26 -23.73 17.13
C PRO A 78 -14.57 -23.45 15.66
N TYR A 79 -14.97 -22.21 15.35
CA TYR A 79 -15.35 -21.77 14.01
C TYR A 79 -14.16 -21.13 13.28
N PRO A 80 -14.08 -21.18 11.94
CA PRO A 80 -13.28 -20.22 11.20
C PRO A 80 -13.83 -18.82 11.48
N LEU A 81 -12.94 -17.82 11.64
CA LEU A 81 -13.32 -16.48 12.07
C LEU A 81 -12.98 -15.45 11.00
N ILE A 82 -13.89 -14.48 10.78
CA ILE A 82 -13.66 -13.28 9.98
C ILE A 82 -13.65 -12.07 10.92
N GLY A 83 -12.50 -11.36 11.01
CA GLY A 83 -12.43 -10.03 11.60
C GLY A 83 -12.86 -8.98 10.57
N VAL A 84 -13.84 -8.15 10.94
CA VAL A 84 -14.32 -7.05 10.08
C VAL A 84 -14.14 -5.72 10.79
N PHE A 85 -13.41 -4.77 10.15
CA PHE A 85 -12.96 -3.52 10.77
C PHE A 85 -13.60 -2.31 10.12
N HIS A 86 -13.96 -1.32 10.95
CA HIS A 86 -14.65 -0.10 10.53
C HIS A 86 -13.72 0.92 9.87
N GLY A 87 -14.30 1.87 9.12
CA GLY A 87 -13.60 3.03 8.58
C GLY A 87 -13.40 4.13 9.62
N TRP A 88 -12.60 5.15 9.30
CA TRP A 88 -12.38 6.32 10.14
C TRP A 88 -13.69 7.01 10.52
N GLY A 89 -13.88 7.28 11.78
CA GLY A 89 -15.14 7.84 12.32
C GLY A 89 -16.22 6.80 12.61
N GLY A 90 -15.95 5.52 12.36
CA GLY A 90 -16.88 4.43 12.62
C GLY A 90 -16.74 3.81 14.00
N SER A 91 -17.45 2.69 14.19
CA SER A 91 -17.42 1.84 15.36
C SER A 91 -17.60 0.38 14.94
N LYS A 92 -17.55 -0.55 15.89
CA LYS A 92 -17.76 -1.98 15.64
C LYS A 92 -19.00 -2.25 14.79
N LEU A 93 -18.89 -3.21 13.88
CA LEU A 93 -19.96 -3.67 13.02
C LEU A 93 -20.76 -4.78 13.69
N GLY A 94 -22.05 -4.86 13.37
CA GLY A 94 -22.96 -5.87 13.87
C GLY A 94 -23.93 -6.33 12.80
N LEU A 95 -25.12 -6.76 13.18
CA LEU A 95 -26.14 -7.29 12.26
C LEU A 95 -26.80 -6.24 11.37
N GLU A 96 -26.51 -4.97 11.56
CA GLU A 96 -26.85 -3.87 10.65
C GLU A 96 -26.06 -3.92 9.33
N ASP A 97 -24.89 -4.55 9.35
CA ASP A 97 -24.17 -4.94 8.12
C ASP A 97 -24.60 -6.36 7.72
N GLY A 98 -25.40 -6.47 6.66
CA GLY A 98 -25.92 -7.76 6.20
C GLY A 98 -24.86 -8.83 5.93
N ARG A 99 -23.63 -8.42 5.57
CA ARG A 99 -22.50 -9.35 5.37
C ARG A 99 -22.13 -10.09 6.65
N VAL A 100 -22.20 -9.42 7.81
CA VAL A 100 -21.90 -10.03 9.12
C VAL A 100 -22.89 -11.16 9.41
N GLN A 101 -24.18 -10.92 9.15
CA GLN A 101 -25.21 -11.97 9.28
C GLN A 101 -24.98 -13.12 8.30
N ASP A 102 -24.76 -12.82 7.03
CA ASP A 102 -24.57 -13.82 5.96
C ASP A 102 -23.36 -14.74 6.29
N TRP A 103 -22.25 -14.19 6.77
CA TRP A 103 -21.09 -14.98 7.17
C TRP A 103 -21.38 -15.85 8.40
N ALA A 104 -22.09 -15.32 9.39
CA ALA A 104 -22.46 -16.11 10.57
C ALA A 104 -23.40 -17.25 10.19
N GLU A 105 -24.40 -17.03 9.33
CA GLU A 105 -25.28 -18.07 8.81
C GLU A 105 -24.52 -19.09 7.95
N ALA A 106 -23.48 -18.64 7.23
CA ALA A 106 -22.57 -19.52 6.50
C ALA A 106 -21.60 -20.30 7.38
N GLY A 107 -21.61 -20.12 8.71
CA GLY A 107 -20.82 -20.89 9.67
C GLY A 107 -19.46 -20.31 10.02
N TYR A 108 -19.26 -19.02 9.86
CA TYR A 108 -18.11 -18.26 10.40
C TYR A 108 -18.47 -17.63 11.75
N ALA A 109 -17.54 -17.57 12.68
CA ALA A 109 -17.59 -16.54 13.71
C ALA A 109 -17.17 -15.20 13.08
N VAL A 110 -17.87 -14.11 13.39
CA VAL A 110 -17.52 -12.78 12.89
C VAL A 110 -17.18 -11.89 14.06
N PHE A 111 -15.96 -11.37 14.08
CA PHE A 111 -15.45 -10.45 15.09
C PHE A 111 -15.41 -9.03 14.54
N SER A 112 -15.84 -8.05 15.33
CA SER A 112 -15.63 -6.63 15.06
C SER A 112 -15.38 -5.89 16.37
N MET A 113 -14.59 -4.82 16.30
CA MET A 113 -14.33 -3.95 17.44
C MET A 113 -14.47 -2.49 17.03
N SER A 114 -14.79 -1.61 17.96
CA SER A 114 -14.46 -0.20 17.86
C SER A 114 -12.98 -0.06 18.19
N ASP A 115 -12.18 0.50 17.27
CA ASP A 115 -10.76 0.70 17.54
C ASP A 115 -10.56 1.67 18.70
N ARG A 116 -9.44 1.55 19.45
CA ARG A 116 -9.21 2.44 20.62
C ARG A 116 -9.29 3.91 20.21
N GLY A 117 -9.90 4.72 21.06
CA GLY A 117 -10.21 6.11 20.82
C GLY A 117 -11.47 6.35 19.97
N TRP A 118 -12.21 5.30 19.58
CA TRP A 118 -13.46 5.40 18.82
C TRP A 118 -14.65 4.77 19.56
N GLY A 119 -15.85 5.25 19.24
CA GLY A 119 -17.09 4.70 19.79
C GLY A 119 -17.03 4.60 21.32
N LYS A 120 -17.35 3.43 21.85
CA LYS A 120 -17.24 3.14 23.29
C LYS A 120 -15.86 2.63 23.71
N SER A 121 -14.92 2.43 22.77
CA SER A 121 -13.53 2.14 23.11
C SER A 121 -12.76 3.41 23.45
N CYS A 122 -13.18 4.12 24.49
CA CYS A 122 -12.62 5.41 24.90
C CYS A 122 -12.80 6.53 23.86
N GLY A 123 -13.76 6.43 22.95
CA GLY A 123 -14.16 7.52 22.06
C GLY A 123 -15.07 8.54 22.75
N LYS A 124 -15.54 9.53 22.00
CA LYS A 124 -16.37 10.62 22.53
C LYS A 124 -17.87 10.30 22.62
N GLU A 125 -18.27 9.05 22.44
CA GLU A 125 -19.66 8.65 22.67
C GLU A 125 -20.03 8.70 24.15
N ASP A 126 -19.08 8.38 25.05
CA ASP A 126 -19.25 8.56 26.49
C ASP A 126 -18.11 9.37 27.09
N LEU A 127 -18.38 10.67 27.35
CA LEU A 127 -17.39 11.56 27.92
C LEU A 127 -17.04 11.25 29.37
N ALA A 128 -17.89 10.51 30.11
CA ALA A 128 -17.61 10.13 31.48
C ALA A 128 -16.53 9.03 31.53
N ASP A 129 -16.52 8.12 30.57
CA ASP A 129 -15.52 7.06 30.46
C ASP A 129 -14.13 7.58 30.16
N LEU A 130 -14.02 8.70 29.43
CA LEU A 130 -12.72 9.34 29.12
C LEU A 130 -11.94 9.78 30.38
N LEU A 131 -12.62 9.96 31.49
CA LEU A 131 -12.03 10.37 32.77
C LEU A 131 -11.61 9.17 33.63
N THR A 132 -11.84 7.95 33.16
CA THR A 132 -11.50 6.72 33.89
C THR A 132 -10.05 6.31 33.67
N GLU A 133 -9.49 5.48 34.56
CA GLU A 133 -8.17 4.89 34.39
C GLU A 133 -8.09 3.98 33.15
N ALA A 134 -9.21 3.35 32.78
CA ALA A 134 -9.34 2.51 31.60
C ALA A 134 -9.09 3.27 30.28
N CYS A 135 -9.36 4.58 30.26
CA CYS A 135 -9.16 5.40 29.08
C CYS A 135 -7.92 6.32 29.16
N ALA A 136 -7.09 6.18 30.20
CA ALA A 136 -5.90 7.01 30.37
C ALA A 136 -4.87 6.90 29.21
N ALA A 137 -4.85 5.75 28.50
CA ALA A 137 -4.08 5.49 27.29
C ALA A 137 -4.96 4.97 26.14
N GLY A 138 -6.29 5.14 26.25
CA GLY A 138 -7.28 4.65 25.29
C GLY A 138 -7.56 5.64 24.17
N TYR A 139 -6.57 6.42 23.72
CA TYR A 139 -6.72 7.32 22.61
C TYR A 139 -6.32 6.69 21.28
N ASN A 140 -6.71 7.35 20.21
CA ASN A 140 -6.48 6.94 18.84
C ASN A 140 -4.99 7.08 18.46
N HIS A 141 -4.38 5.98 18.04
CA HIS A 141 -3.00 5.92 17.53
C HIS A 141 -2.94 5.85 15.99
N LEU A 142 -4.04 6.14 15.28
CA LEU A 142 -4.08 6.17 13.81
C LEU A 142 -3.73 4.80 13.15
N MET A 143 -4.38 3.72 13.58
CA MET A 143 -4.14 2.35 13.08
C MET A 143 -2.67 1.91 13.26
N ASP A 144 -2.14 2.10 14.43
CA ASP A 144 -0.79 1.69 14.75
C ASP A 144 -0.72 0.15 14.92
N SER A 145 0.28 -0.45 14.29
CA SER A 145 0.53 -1.89 14.39
C SER A 145 0.89 -2.36 15.80
N ARG A 146 1.35 -1.46 16.67
CA ARG A 146 1.70 -1.70 18.07
C ARG A 146 0.49 -1.64 19.00
N TYR A 147 -0.59 -0.96 18.59
CA TYR A 147 -1.75 -0.66 19.42
C TYR A 147 -3.05 -1.24 18.84
N GLU A 148 -3.73 -0.57 17.89
CA GLU A 148 -5.03 -1.01 17.35
C GLU A 148 -4.96 -2.39 16.68
N VAL A 149 -3.92 -2.64 15.87
CA VAL A 149 -3.74 -3.94 15.22
C VAL A 149 -3.47 -5.04 16.25
N ARG A 150 -2.71 -4.71 17.28
CA ARG A 150 -2.44 -5.62 18.39
C ARG A 150 -3.68 -5.88 19.27
N ASP A 151 -4.56 -4.88 19.44
CA ASP A 151 -5.85 -5.08 20.11
C ASP A 151 -6.67 -6.16 19.39
N ALA A 152 -6.80 -6.04 18.07
CA ALA A 152 -7.50 -7.04 17.26
C ALA A 152 -6.87 -8.43 17.42
N GLN A 153 -5.53 -8.52 17.31
CA GLN A 153 -4.82 -9.79 17.48
C GLN A 153 -5.04 -10.41 18.86
N TYR A 154 -4.97 -9.61 19.92
CA TYR A 154 -5.17 -10.09 21.27
C TYR A 154 -6.59 -10.60 21.49
N LEU A 155 -7.60 -9.80 21.12
CA LEU A 155 -9.01 -10.13 21.35
C LEU A 155 -9.44 -11.37 20.54
N ILE A 156 -8.99 -11.51 19.29
CA ILE A 156 -9.20 -12.72 18.50
C ILE A 156 -8.49 -13.93 19.14
N SER A 157 -7.33 -13.73 19.76
CA SER A 157 -6.59 -14.79 20.44
C SER A 157 -7.31 -15.31 21.67
N VAL A 158 -7.98 -14.44 22.43
CA VAL A 158 -8.83 -14.85 23.56
C VAL A 158 -9.97 -15.73 23.08
N LEU A 159 -10.62 -15.38 21.97
CA LEU A 159 -11.66 -16.22 21.37
C LEU A 159 -11.14 -17.62 20.95
N ALA A 160 -9.88 -17.71 20.54
CA ALA A 160 -9.28 -19.01 20.25
C ALA A 160 -9.04 -19.83 21.53
N ASP A 161 -8.59 -19.21 22.62
CA ASP A 161 -8.40 -19.87 23.92
C ASP A 161 -9.73 -20.31 24.54
N GLU A 162 -10.82 -19.58 24.30
CA GLU A 162 -12.18 -19.93 24.72
C GLU A 162 -12.84 -21.01 23.82
N GLY A 163 -12.18 -21.45 22.76
CA GLY A 163 -12.69 -22.48 21.85
C GLY A 163 -13.72 -21.96 20.84
N VAL A 164 -13.85 -20.66 20.68
CA VAL A 164 -14.74 -20.01 19.68
C VAL A 164 -14.12 -20.00 18.32
N ALA A 165 -12.85 -19.58 18.20
CA ALA A 165 -12.14 -19.40 16.94
C ALA A 165 -11.08 -20.48 16.68
N GLN A 166 -10.97 -20.92 15.43
CA GLN A 166 -9.85 -21.75 14.99
C GLN A 166 -8.59 -20.88 14.84
N PRO A 167 -7.49 -21.16 15.58
CA PRO A 167 -6.35 -20.26 15.69
C PRO A 167 -5.58 -20.00 14.39
N GLN A 168 -5.75 -20.87 13.38
CA GLN A 168 -5.10 -20.77 12.06
C GLN A 168 -6.10 -20.64 10.90
N LYS A 169 -7.36 -20.29 11.21
CA LYS A 169 -8.45 -20.08 10.25
C LYS A 169 -9.11 -18.72 10.49
N ILE A 170 -8.26 -17.69 10.53
CA ILE A 170 -8.65 -16.31 10.79
C ILE A 170 -8.54 -15.52 9.48
N GLY A 171 -9.60 -14.87 9.08
CA GLY A 171 -9.66 -13.90 7.99
C GLY A 171 -9.73 -12.48 8.50
N ALA A 172 -9.31 -11.51 7.70
CA ALA A 172 -9.44 -10.09 7.99
C ALA A 172 -9.99 -9.33 6.79
N THR A 173 -10.96 -8.43 7.01
CA THR A 173 -11.47 -7.49 6.01
C THR A 173 -11.91 -6.20 6.68
N GLY A 174 -12.08 -5.17 5.90
CA GLY A 174 -12.54 -3.86 6.34
C GLY A 174 -12.27 -2.84 5.25
N PHE A 175 -12.87 -1.68 5.34
CA PHE A 175 -12.72 -0.62 4.33
C PHE A 175 -12.02 0.60 4.91
N SER A 176 -11.26 1.34 4.07
CA SER A 176 -10.59 2.56 4.49
C SER A 176 -9.63 2.31 5.67
N TYR A 177 -9.92 2.86 6.85
CA TYR A 177 -9.18 2.62 8.10
C TYR A 177 -9.10 1.11 8.41
N GLY A 178 -10.24 0.39 8.33
CA GLY A 178 -10.27 -1.07 8.45
C GLY A 178 -9.56 -1.80 7.31
N GLY A 179 -9.44 -1.20 6.15
CA GLY A 179 -8.61 -1.68 5.04
C GLY A 179 -7.13 -1.65 5.40
N GLY A 180 -6.64 -0.54 5.98
CA GLY A 180 -5.29 -0.41 6.53
C GLY A 180 -5.02 -1.43 7.64
N MET A 181 -5.98 -1.63 8.55
CA MET A 181 -5.94 -2.66 9.59
C MET A 181 -5.75 -4.07 8.98
N SER A 182 -6.55 -4.40 7.97
CA SER A 182 -6.49 -5.70 7.29
C SER A 182 -5.18 -5.91 6.53
N MET A 183 -4.62 -4.86 5.94
CA MET A 183 -3.30 -4.89 5.30
C MET A 183 -2.17 -5.13 6.32
N ALA A 184 -2.22 -4.47 7.48
CA ALA A 184 -1.23 -4.65 8.54
C ALA A 184 -1.30 -6.07 9.12
N LEU A 185 -2.49 -6.59 9.38
CA LEU A 185 -2.70 -7.98 9.82
C LEU A 185 -2.17 -8.98 8.79
N ALA A 186 -2.38 -8.75 7.49
CA ALA A 186 -1.85 -9.60 6.43
C ALA A 186 -0.31 -9.58 6.38
N ALA A 187 0.31 -8.42 6.50
CA ALA A 187 1.77 -8.27 6.50
C ALA A 187 2.42 -8.87 7.76
N LEU A 188 1.79 -8.75 8.91
CA LEU A 188 2.21 -9.40 10.16
C LEU A 188 2.04 -10.93 10.08
N ARG A 189 0.92 -11.41 9.56
CA ARG A 189 0.52 -12.80 9.40
C ARG A 189 0.49 -13.58 10.73
N ASN A 190 1.63 -14.12 11.17
CA ASN A 190 1.80 -14.90 12.41
C ASN A 190 2.71 -14.20 13.42
N ARG A 191 2.86 -12.88 13.30
CA ARG A 191 3.69 -12.02 14.17
C ARG A 191 2.83 -10.95 14.79
N THR A 192 3.27 -10.44 15.92
CA THR A 192 2.71 -9.26 16.62
C THR A 192 3.79 -8.23 16.77
N MET A 193 3.48 -6.95 16.55
CA MET A 193 4.39 -5.84 16.81
C MET A 193 4.21 -5.38 18.25
N LEU A 194 5.31 -5.32 19.01
CA LEU A 194 5.33 -4.83 20.38
C LEU A 194 5.47 -3.29 20.41
N PRO A 195 5.21 -2.61 21.55
CA PRO A 195 5.33 -1.16 21.66
C PRO A 195 6.71 -0.58 21.30
N ASP A 196 7.77 -1.38 21.40
CA ASP A 196 9.12 -1.00 20.97
C ASP A 196 9.40 -1.24 19.47
N GLY A 197 8.38 -1.60 18.69
CA GLY A 197 8.47 -1.91 17.27
C GLY A 197 9.01 -3.31 16.95
N SER A 198 9.43 -4.10 17.96
CA SER A 198 9.94 -5.45 17.73
C SER A 198 8.82 -6.43 17.34
N LEU A 199 9.16 -7.40 16.47
CA LEU A 199 8.23 -8.44 16.04
C LEU A 199 8.47 -9.72 16.83
N VAL A 200 7.38 -10.27 17.37
CA VAL A 200 7.37 -11.56 18.06
C VAL A 200 6.34 -12.50 17.42
N PRO A 201 6.46 -13.84 17.60
CA PRO A 201 5.41 -14.75 17.14
C PRO A 201 4.06 -14.42 17.76
N TRP A 202 3.01 -14.37 16.95
CA TRP A 202 1.65 -14.19 17.43
C TRP A 202 1.18 -15.43 18.20
N LYS A 203 0.90 -15.26 19.45
CA LYS A 203 0.39 -16.30 20.38
C LYS A 203 -0.77 -15.78 21.19
N SER A 204 -1.72 -16.66 21.48
CA SER A 204 -2.78 -16.38 22.45
C SER A 204 -2.23 -16.25 23.88
N PRO A 205 -2.99 -15.70 24.83
CA PRO A 205 -2.64 -15.70 26.26
C PRO A 205 -2.30 -17.08 26.81
N ALA A 206 -2.98 -18.14 26.38
CA ALA A 206 -2.67 -19.53 26.76
C ALA A 206 -1.46 -20.13 26.02
N GLY A 207 -0.86 -19.41 25.07
CA GLY A 207 0.34 -19.82 24.32
C GLY A 207 0.07 -20.56 22.99
N THR A 208 -1.20 -20.61 22.54
CA THR A 208 -1.58 -21.18 21.24
C THR A 208 -0.99 -20.34 20.11
N ALA A 209 -0.36 -20.99 19.12
CA ALA A 209 0.15 -20.29 17.93
C ALA A 209 -1.00 -19.82 17.05
N MET A 210 -1.00 -18.54 16.71
CA MET A 210 -2.01 -17.88 15.90
C MET A 210 -1.47 -17.53 14.52
N GLU A 211 -2.34 -17.52 13.49
CA GLU A 211 -1.97 -17.12 12.13
C GLU A 211 -3.19 -16.53 11.40
N LEU A 212 -2.98 -15.45 10.66
CA LEU A 212 -3.95 -14.96 9.69
C LEU A 212 -3.88 -15.84 8.44
N ALA A 213 -4.98 -16.50 8.08
CA ALA A 213 -5.06 -17.40 6.94
C ALA A 213 -5.35 -16.67 5.62
N ALA A 214 -6.04 -15.52 5.67
CA ALA A 214 -6.34 -14.71 4.49
C ALA A 214 -6.74 -13.29 4.88
N ALA A 215 -6.56 -12.33 3.94
CA ALA A 215 -7.14 -11.00 4.09
C ALA A 215 -7.74 -10.49 2.77
N VAL A 216 -8.80 -9.66 2.92
CA VAL A 216 -9.46 -8.97 1.81
C VAL A 216 -9.66 -7.50 2.19
N PRO A 217 -8.60 -6.69 2.18
CA PRO A 217 -8.69 -5.25 2.46
C PRO A 217 -9.41 -4.51 1.34
N GLN A 218 -10.26 -3.56 1.72
CA GLN A 218 -11.04 -2.72 0.81
C GLN A 218 -10.56 -1.27 0.94
N TRP A 219 -10.20 -0.64 -0.18
CA TRP A 219 -9.69 0.74 -0.26
C TRP A 219 -8.57 1.02 0.75
N PRO A 220 -7.57 0.15 0.84
CA PRO A 220 -6.54 0.26 1.86
C PRO A 220 -5.44 1.22 1.45
N TRP A 221 -4.66 1.65 2.43
CA TRP A 221 -3.31 2.12 2.18
C TRP A 221 -2.28 1.04 2.51
N SER A 222 -1.13 1.10 1.87
CA SER A 222 0.07 0.35 2.26
C SER A 222 1.14 1.27 2.84
N ASP A 223 1.14 2.54 2.45
CA ASP A 223 2.03 3.60 2.93
C ASP A 223 1.21 4.86 3.23
N LEU A 224 0.86 5.08 4.48
CA LEU A 224 0.01 6.19 4.88
C LEU A 224 0.68 7.55 4.65
N ALA A 225 2.00 7.65 4.81
CA ALA A 225 2.72 8.89 4.57
C ALA A 225 2.65 9.30 3.09
N TYR A 226 2.83 8.35 2.17
CA TYR A 226 2.68 8.62 0.74
C TYR A 226 1.21 8.89 0.38
N SER A 227 0.27 8.14 0.94
CA SER A 227 -1.16 8.34 0.68
C SER A 227 -1.62 9.76 0.99
N LEU A 228 -1.15 10.32 2.10
CA LEU A 228 -1.54 11.67 2.55
C LEU A 228 -0.71 12.79 1.90
N MET A 229 0.53 12.49 1.52
CA MET A 229 1.49 13.44 0.96
C MET A 229 2.22 12.85 -0.27
N PRO A 230 1.51 12.53 -1.36
CA PRO A 230 2.10 11.91 -2.54
C PRO A 230 3.10 12.81 -3.24
N ASN A 231 4.09 12.22 -3.91
CA ASN A 231 5.11 12.93 -4.68
C ASN A 231 5.30 12.39 -6.10
N GLY A 232 4.34 11.64 -6.65
CA GLY A 232 4.41 11.08 -8.01
C GLY A 232 5.61 10.14 -8.27
N SER A 233 6.44 9.91 -7.26
CA SER A 233 7.69 9.14 -7.37
C SER A 233 7.48 7.64 -7.21
N MET A 234 6.29 7.20 -6.80
CA MET A 234 5.91 5.81 -6.86
C MET A 234 5.65 5.44 -8.32
N LEU A 235 6.43 4.48 -8.84
CA LEU A 235 6.34 4.05 -10.22
C LEU A 235 5.87 2.60 -10.25
N ASP A 236 4.72 2.35 -10.84
CA ASP A 236 3.99 1.08 -10.80
C ASP A 236 4.71 -0.12 -11.44
N TYR A 237 5.81 0.14 -12.18
CA TYR A 237 6.69 -0.87 -12.75
C TYR A 237 7.91 -1.21 -11.88
N ARG A 238 8.04 -0.63 -10.68
CA ARG A 238 9.11 -0.96 -9.73
C ARG A 238 8.65 -2.04 -8.76
N ALA A 239 9.54 -3.00 -8.55
CA ALA A 239 9.30 -4.07 -7.59
C ALA A 239 9.32 -3.58 -6.14
N ASP A 240 10.21 -2.62 -5.82
CA ASP A 240 10.32 -2.02 -4.49
C ASP A 240 10.37 -0.49 -4.62
N ASN A 241 9.49 0.18 -3.89
CA ASN A 241 9.22 1.60 -4.08
C ASN A 241 8.95 2.32 -2.75
N PRO A 242 9.89 2.30 -1.81
CA PRO A 242 9.71 2.96 -0.53
C PRO A 242 9.63 4.49 -0.71
N TYR A 243 8.75 5.12 0.06
CA TYR A 243 8.61 6.58 0.07
C TYR A 243 9.87 7.28 0.60
N ARG A 244 10.40 6.76 1.70
CA ARG A 244 11.71 7.13 2.24
C ARG A 244 12.53 5.87 2.45
N GLY A 245 13.52 5.64 1.60
CA GLY A 245 14.40 4.50 1.69
C GLY A 245 15.87 4.87 1.58
N PRO A 246 16.79 4.01 2.05
CA PRO A 246 18.21 4.23 1.92
C PRO A 246 18.61 4.30 0.44
N GLY A 247 18.99 5.49 -0.03
CA GLY A 247 19.59 5.71 -1.34
C GLY A 247 18.70 6.30 -2.42
N GLY A 248 17.52 6.77 -2.10
CA GLY A 248 16.62 7.39 -3.09
C GLY A 248 15.40 8.02 -2.48
N ASN A 249 15.58 8.81 -1.44
CA ASN A 249 14.48 9.45 -0.75
C ASN A 249 13.74 10.40 -1.67
N ALA A 250 12.51 10.10 -2.00
CA ALA A 250 11.60 11.11 -2.49
C ALA A 250 11.45 12.17 -1.38
N PRO A 251 11.50 13.46 -1.69
CA PRO A 251 11.16 14.50 -0.73
C PRO A 251 9.72 14.29 -0.26
N ILE A 252 9.36 14.79 0.92
CA ILE A 252 7.97 14.80 1.38
C ILE A 252 7.14 15.50 0.32
N GLY A 253 6.04 14.86 -0.09
CA GLY A 253 5.21 15.32 -1.19
C GLY A 253 4.24 16.43 -0.79
N VAL A 254 3.12 16.48 -1.49
CA VAL A 254 2.10 17.53 -1.36
C VAL A 254 0.95 16.99 -0.54
N GLU A 255 0.57 17.69 0.53
CA GLU A 255 -0.57 17.32 1.36
C GLU A 255 -1.89 17.31 0.56
N LYS A 256 -2.67 16.24 0.70
CA LYS A 256 -4.07 16.16 0.22
C LYS A 256 -4.98 16.93 1.20
N ALA A 257 -4.91 18.25 1.15
CA ALA A 257 -5.42 19.14 2.19
C ALA A 257 -6.92 19.01 2.48
N SER A 258 -7.75 18.80 1.45
CA SER A 258 -9.19 18.62 1.65
C SER A 258 -9.49 17.36 2.47
N TYR A 259 -8.82 16.24 2.18
CA TYR A 259 -8.95 15.00 2.96
C TYR A 259 -8.33 15.11 4.35
N VAL A 260 -7.07 15.55 4.44
CA VAL A 260 -6.35 15.60 5.72
C VAL A 260 -7.07 16.50 6.71
N THR A 261 -7.53 17.68 6.27
CA THR A 261 -8.29 18.59 7.13
C THR A 261 -9.66 18.02 7.51
N GLY A 262 -10.37 17.40 6.56
CA GLY A 262 -11.68 16.78 6.82
C GLY A 262 -11.59 15.63 7.81
N LEU A 263 -10.65 14.71 7.60
CA LEU A 263 -10.43 13.55 8.47
C LEU A 263 -9.96 13.96 9.87
N TYR A 264 -9.02 14.92 9.96
CA TYR A 264 -8.59 15.44 11.24
C TYR A 264 -9.76 16.08 12.01
N GLY A 265 -10.58 16.89 11.33
CA GLY A 265 -11.76 17.51 11.94
C GLY A 265 -12.82 16.50 12.41
N LEU A 266 -13.08 15.45 11.61
CA LEU A 266 -13.99 14.36 11.99
C LEU A 266 -13.46 13.61 13.22
N GLY A 267 -12.17 13.23 13.21
CA GLY A 267 -11.56 12.56 14.37
C GLY A 267 -11.54 13.47 15.61
N LEU A 268 -11.27 14.77 15.45
CA LEU A 268 -11.34 15.72 16.56
C LEU A 268 -12.75 15.82 17.16
N ALA A 269 -13.79 15.62 16.36
CA ALA A 269 -15.17 15.68 16.83
C ALA A 269 -15.63 14.39 17.53
N SER A 270 -15.21 13.20 17.07
CA SER A 270 -15.76 11.91 17.48
C SER A 270 -14.75 10.95 18.14
N SER A 271 -13.44 11.15 17.91
CA SER A 271 -12.39 10.32 18.50
C SER A 271 -11.74 11.01 19.71
N ASN A 272 -11.14 10.21 20.57
CA ASN A 272 -10.28 10.65 21.66
C ASN A 272 -8.84 10.79 21.16
N TYR A 273 -8.37 12.01 20.98
CA TYR A 273 -6.96 12.30 20.63
C TYR A 273 -6.13 12.51 21.90
N ALA A 274 -4.91 12.01 21.92
CA ALA A 274 -3.93 12.37 22.95
C ALA A 274 -3.73 13.89 22.99
N ALA A 275 -3.55 14.44 24.19
CA ALA A 275 -3.18 15.84 24.32
C ALA A 275 -1.83 16.11 23.61
N PRO A 276 -1.62 17.29 23.00
CA PRO A 276 -0.37 17.58 22.30
C PRO A 276 0.87 17.27 23.16
N LYS A 277 1.79 16.46 22.64
CA LYS A 277 3.03 16.01 23.29
C LYS A 277 2.83 15.13 24.53
N ALA A 278 1.64 14.59 24.77
CA ALA A 278 1.40 13.64 25.85
C ALA A 278 1.89 12.24 25.50
N ASP A 279 1.84 11.89 24.23
CA ASP A 279 2.30 10.62 23.68
C ASP A 279 2.89 10.85 22.29
N GLU A 280 4.16 10.45 22.09
CA GLU A 280 4.85 10.64 20.79
C GLU A 280 4.27 9.73 19.70
N ASP A 281 3.72 8.57 20.09
CA ASP A 281 3.14 7.57 19.19
C ASP A 281 1.72 7.94 18.71
N ALA A 282 1.10 8.98 19.33
CA ALA A 282 -0.29 9.38 19.07
C ALA A 282 -0.50 10.90 19.00
N ASP A 283 0.55 11.69 18.78
CA ASP A 283 0.46 13.16 18.75
C ASP A 283 -0.11 13.70 17.42
N LEU A 284 -1.35 13.28 17.11
CA LEU A 284 -2.06 13.66 15.89
C LEU A 284 -2.23 15.19 15.77
N HIS A 285 -2.28 15.91 16.87
CA HIS A 285 -2.35 17.37 16.87
C HIS A 285 -1.07 17.99 16.31
N THR A 286 0.09 17.55 16.77
CA THR A 286 1.38 18.06 16.29
C THR A 286 1.63 17.62 14.85
N TRP A 287 1.29 16.38 14.50
CA TRP A 287 1.47 15.84 13.14
C TRP A 287 0.62 16.64 12.14
N TYR A 288 -0.66 16.82 12.42
CA TYR A 288 -1.54 17.64 11.58
C TYR A 288 -1.04 19.08 11.43
N ALA A 289 -0.71 19.72 12.55
CA ALA A 289 -0.23 21.12 12.52
C ALA A 289 1.05 21.27 11.68
N LEU A 290 1.96 20.30 11.76
CA LEU A 290 3.20 20.27 10.98
C LEU A 290 2.93 20.11 9.48
N ILE A 291 2.12 19.12 9.11
CA ILE A 291 1.80 18.83 7.71
C ILE A 291 1.08 20.01 7.08
N ASN A 292 0.05 20.51 7.75
CA ASN A 292 -0.75 21.64 7.27
C ASN A 292 0.00 22.99 7.27
N ALA A 293 1.11 23.12 8.01
CA ALA A 293 1.96 24.30 7.93
C ALA A 293 2.68 24.42 6.57
N GLY A 294 2.91 23.32 5.90
CA GLY A 294 3.58 23.28 4.59
C GLY A 294 5.09 23.37 4.67
N GLU A 295 5.70 23.52 3.51
CA GLU A 295 7.15 23.56 3.35
C GLU A 295 7.80 24.79 4.03
N PRO A 296 9.10 24.66 4.38
CA PRO A 296 10.02 23.57 4.02
C PRO A 296 9.92 22.38 4.98
N TYR A 297 9.66 21.18 4.44
CA TYR A 297 9.65 19.94 5.24
C TYR A 297 11.04 19.31 5.37
N ASP A 298 11.84 19.27 4.28
CA ASP A 298 13.07 18.48 4.20
C ASP A 298 14.17 18.91 5.17
N SER A 299 14.14 20.16 5.62
CA SER A 299 15.07 20.68 6.64
C SER A 299 14.50 20.65 8.06
N ASN A 300 13.28 20.14 8.25
CA ASN A 300 12.58 20.09 9.53
C ASN A 300 12.75 18.69 10.18
N PRO A 301 13.52 18.55 11.28
CA PRO A 301 13.71 17.26 11.94
C PRO A 301 12.39 16.64 12.43
N LEU A 302 11.42 17.45 12.84
CA LEU A 302 10.12 16.96 13.28
C LEU A 302 9.34 16.37 12.10
N ALA A 303 9.40 16.97 10.89
CA ALA A 303 8.78 16.39 9.71
C ALA A 303 9.40 15.03 9.36
N ALA A 304 10.72 14.89 9.54
CA ALA A 304 11.41 13.63 9.32
C ALA A 304 10.95 12.56 10.32
N SER A 305 10.85 12.90 11.63
CA SER A 305 10.39 11.94 12.64
C SER A 305 8.93 11.53 12.47
N VAL A 306 8.04 12.46 12.09
CA VAL A 306 6.64 12.14 11.81
C VAL A 306 6.51 11.18 10.62
N VAL A 307 7.26 11.41 9.53
CA VAL A 307 7.25 10.47 8.39
C VAL A 307 7.85 9.12 8.77
N GLU A 308 8.90 9.09 9.58
CA GLU A 308 9.49 7.84 10.09
C GLU A 308 8.48 7.07 10.94
N GLU A 309 7.78 7.73 11.85
CA GLU A 309 6.73 7.13 12.68
C GLU A 309 5.59 6.55 11.84
N ILE A 310 5.01 7.36 10.93
CA ILE A 310 3.91 6.93 10.07
C ILE A 310 4.32 5.77 9.16
N THR A 311 5.54 5.76 8.64
CA THR A 311 6.01 4.65 7.80
C THR A 311 6.32 3.39 8.61
N ALA A 312 6.93 3.51 9.78
CA ALA A 312 7.33 2.36 10.58
C ALA A 312 6.16 1.62 11.22
N HIS A 313 5.10 2.33 11.64
CA HIS A 313 4.08 1.75 12.51
C HIS A 313 2.66 1.80 11.94
N HIS A 314 2.37 2.72 11.00
CA HIS A 314 1.04 2.90 10.42
C HIS A 314 0.96 2.47 8.94
N SER A 315 1.98 1.79 8.44
CA SER A 315 2.11 1.45 7.02
C SER A 315 2.58 0.02 6.84
N SER A 316 1.69 -0.84 6.31
CA SER A 316 1.95 -2.27 6.12
C SER A 316 3.13 -2.54 5.18
N TYR A 317 3.43 -1.62 4.26
CA TYR A 317 4.54 -1.72 3.31
C TYR A 317 5.90 -1.84 4.01
N TYR A 318 6.09 -1.26 5.19
CA TYR A 318 7.37 -1.25 5.91
C TYR A 318 7.48 -2.33 7.00
N ILE A 319 6.42 -3.09 7.27
CA ILE A 319 6.51 -4.27 8.13
C ILE A 319 7.52 -5.24 7.50
N ASP A 320 8.40 -5.80 8.34
CA ASP A 320 9.43 -6.75 7.88
C ASP A 320 8.84 -7.82 6.97
N HIS A 321 9.30 -7.86 5.73
CA HIS A 321 8.85 -8.76 4.69
C HIS A 321 9.81 -9.93 4.41
N SER A 322 10.52 -10.36 5.44
CA SER A 322 11.36 -11.57 5.40
C SER A 322 10.55 -12.87 5.22
N GLN A 323 9.24 -12.77 5.38
CA GLN A 323 8.26 -13.82 5.05
C GLN A 323 7.11 -13.23 4.22
N PRO A 324 6.40 -14.06 3.43
CA PRO A 324 5.25 -13.60 2.66
C PRO A 324 4.10 -13.14 3.56
N PRO A 325 3.25 -12.22 3.10
CA PRO A 325 2.00 -11.89 3.77
C PRO A 325 1.04 -13.09 3.80
N ALA A 326 -0.07 -12.98 4.50
CA ALA A 326 -1.17 -13.92 4.33
C ALA A 326 -1.75 -13.84 2.90
N PRO A 327 -2.37 -14.89 2.36
CA PRO A 327 -3.13 -14.84 1.11
C PRO A 327 -4.01 -13.59 1.02
N LEU A 328 -3.87 -12.80 -0.06
CA LEU A 328 -4.34 -11.41 -0.11
C LEU A 328 -5.12 -11.09 -1.39
N LEU A 329 -6.37 -10.66 -1.26
CA LEU A 329 -7.16 -10.04 -2.34
C LEU A 329 -7.37 -8.57 -2.01
N ILE A 330 -6.69 -7.67 -2.72
CA ILE A 330 -6.77 -6.22 -2.46
C ILE A 330 -7.81 -5.60 -3.39
N GLN A 331 -8.88 -5.03 -2.81
CA GLN A 331 -9.80 -4.17 -3.55
C GLN A 331 -9.30 -2.72 -3.47
N SER A 332 -9.23 -2.04 -4.62
CA SER A 332 -8.87 -0.62 -4.68
C SER A 332 -9.68 0.09 -5.76
N GLY A 333 -9.86 1.39 -5.61
CA GLY A 333 -10.76 2.19 -6.44
C GLY A 333 -10.05 3.19 -7.34
N TRP A 334 -10.50 3.26 -8.60
CA TRP A 334 -9.93 4.16 -9.60
C TRP A 334 -10.09 5.64 -9.24
N ASN A 335 -11.24 6.02 -8.69
CA ASN A 335 -11.56 7.39 -8.29
C ASN A 335 -11.31 7.65 -6.81
N ASP A 336 -10.65 6.73 -6.13
CA ASP A 336 -10.24 6.92 -4.74
C ASP A 336 -9.04 7.88 -4.66
N ASP A 337 -9.33 9.14 -4.49
CA ASP A 337 -8.29 10.17 -4.38
C ASP A 337 -7.60 10.19 -2.99
N LEU A 338 -8.15 9.47 -1.98
CA LEU A 338 -7.53 9.37 -0.65
C LEU A 338 -6.47 8.26 -0.63
N PHE A 339 -6.89 7.01 -0.91
CA PHE A 339 -6.02 5.84 -0.98
C PHE A 339 -6.06 5.25 -2.40
N PRO A 340 -5.36 5.88 -3.35
CA PRO A 340 -5.45 5.51 -4.73
C PRO A 340 -4.84 4.12 -5.00
N VAL A 341 -5.12 3.59 -6.17
CA VAL A 341 -4.67 2.26 -6.61
C VAL A 341 -3.16 2.07 -6.50
N ASP A 342 -2.35 3.14 -6.47
CA ASP A 342 -0.91 3.10 -6.20
C ASP A 342 -0.58 2.29 -4.95
N GLU A 343 -1.40 2.41 -3.91
CA GLU A 343 -1.18 1.76 -2.62
C GLU A 343 -1.30 0.24 -2.73
N ALA A 344 -2.32 -0.23 -3.44
CA ALA A 344 -2.50 -1.65 -3.73
C ALA A 344 -1.38 -2.19 -4.62
N VAL A 345 -1.07 -1.49 -5.72
CA VAL A 345 -0.08 -1.89 -6.71
C VAL A 345 1.33 -1.93 -6.12
N ARG A 346 1.70 -1.00 -5.24
CA ARG A 346 2.99 -0.97 -4.55
C ARG A 346 3.23 -2.26 -3.77
N PHE A 347 2.27 -2.64 -2.93
CA PHE A 347 2.34 -3.84 -2.10
C PHE A 347 2.31 -5.11 -2.96
N TYR A 348 1.42 -5.15 -3.96
CA TYR A 348 1.30 -6.24 -4.92
C TYR A 348 2.61 -6.49 -5.68
N ASN A 349 3.23 -5.46 -6.27
CA ASN A 349 4.44 -5.61 -7.07
C ASN A 349 5.62 -6.15 -6.26
N ARG A 350 5.79 -5.68 -5.02
CA ARG A 350 6.83 -6.19 -4.11
C ARG A 350 6.58 -7.66 -3.77
N THR A 351 5.36 -7.99 -3.35
CA THR A 351 5.00 -9.38 -2.98
C THR A 351 5.17 -10.32 -4.15
N ARG A 352 4.67 -9.97 -5.34
CA ARG A 352 4.83 -10.79 -6.55
C ARG A 352 6.28 -10.99 -6.98
N THR A 353 7.15 -10.02 -6.68
CA THR A 353 8.58 -10.10 -7.01
C THR A 353 9.35 -10.96 -6.01
N GLU A 354 9.08 -10.78 -4.72
CA GLU A 354 9.80 -11.49 -3.65
C GLU A 354 9.26 -12.90 -3.44
N TYR A 355 7.95 -13.08 -3.59
CA TYR A 355 7.21 -14.33 -3.37
C TYR A 355 6.28 -14.66 -4.55
N PRO A 356 6.84 -15.05 -5.73
CA PRO A 356 6.05 -15.21 -6.95
C PRO A 356 4.93 -16.26 -6.89
N SER A 357 5.04 -17.22 -5.96
CA SER A 357 4.05 -18.28 -5.75
C SER A 357 3.00 -17.94 -4.70
N ASP A 358 3.14 -16.83 -3.97
CA ASP A 358 2.18 -16.48 -2.94
C ASP A 358 0.88 -15.95 -3.53
N PRO A 359 -0.27 -16.35 -2.97
CA PRO A 359 -1.57 -15.90 -3.43
C PRO A 359 -1.75 -14.41 -3.13
N ILE A 360 -1.67 -13.59 -4.19
CA ILE A 360 -2.02 -12.18 -4.12
C ILE A 360 -2.75 -11.75 -5.39
N SER A 361 -3.90 -11.09 -5.25
CA SER A 361 -4.75 -10.62 -6.33
C SER A 361 -5.16 -9.17 -6.13
N LEU A 362 -5.46 -8.49 -7.25
CA LEU A 362 -6.05 -7.16 -7.28
C LEU A 362 -7.48 -7.24 -7.83
N PHE A 363 -8.41 -6.52 -7.21
CA PHE A 363 -9.73 -6.23 -7.75
C PHE A 363 -9.91 -4.72 -7.82
N LEU A 364 -10.09 -4.18 -9.02
CA LEU A 364 -10.05 -2.75 -9.31
C LEU A 364 -11.37 -2.31 -9.96
N SER A 365 -12.03 -1.33 -9.36
CA SER A 365 -13.33 -0.85 -9.80
C SER A 365 -13.51 0.65 -9.51
N ASP A 366 -14.70 1.20 -9.79
CA ASP A 366 -15.06 2.56 -9.38
C ASP A 366 -15.68 2.53 -7.97
N ASP A 367 -14.91 1.97 -7.02
CA ASP A 367 -15.24 1.90 -5.59
C ASP A 367 -14.24 2.74 -4.79
N GLY A 368 -14.61 3.21 -3.60
CA GLY A 368 -13.70 3.94 -2.72
C GLY A 368 -14.35 5.13 -2.00
N HIS A 369 -13.54 6.13 -1.69
CA HIS A 369 -13.94 7.33 -0.95
C HIS A 369 -14.74 8.32 -1.81
N ASP A 370 -14.97 9.52 -1.30
CA ASP A 370 -15.98 10.51 -1.72
C ASP A 370 -16.19 10.71 -3.23
N ARG A 371 -15.16 10.55 -4.08
CA ARG A 371 -15.30 10.72 -5.52
C ARG A 371 -15.62 9.43 -6.28
N SER A 372 -15.71 8.29 -5.60
CA SER A 372 -16.07 7.01 -6.22
C SER A 372 -17.59 6.84 -6.28
N GLN A 373 -18.08 6.14 -7.31
CA GLN A 373 -19.52 5.90 -7.48
C GLN A 373 -20.05 4.74 -6.65
N ASN A 374 -19.17 3.80 -6.24
CA ASN A 374 -19.53 2.63 -5.43
C ASN A 374 -20.70 1.84 -6.01
N LYS A 375 -20.60 1.50 -7.30
CA LYS A 375 -21.71 0.90 -8.08
C LYS A 375 -22.15 -0.44 -7.49
N PRO A 376 -23.45 -0.64 -7.23
CA PRO A 376 -23.96 -1.88 -6.62
C PRO A 376 -23.60 -3.17 -7.39
N ALA A 377 -23.52 -3.11 -8.73
CA ALA A 377 -23.15 -4.27 -9.54
C ALA A 377 -21.67 -4.65 -9.38
N ASP A 378 -20.79 -3.67 -9.32
CA ASP A 378 -19.35 -3.87 -9.13
C ASP A 378 -19.07 -4.40 -7.72
N GLN A 379 -19.77 -3.84 -6.71
CA GLN A 379 -19.69 -4.32 -5.31
C GLN A 379 -20.22 -5.76 -5.18
N ALA A 380 -21.32 -6.13 -5.86
CA ALA A 380 -21.84 -7.49 -5.83
C ALA A 380 -20.87 -8.50 -6.46
N LEU A 381 -20.18 -8.11 -7.55
CA LEU A 381 -19.12 -8.94 -8.14
C LEU A 381 -17.96 -9.09 -7.17
N PHE A 382 -17.50 -8.00 -6.56
CA PHE A 382 -16.44 -8.03 -5.56
C PHE A 382 -16.79 -8.94 -4.37
N LEU A 383 -18.00 -8.83 -3.81
CA LEU A 383 -18.45 -9.69 -2.70
C LEU A 383 -18.41 -11.19 -3.08
N THR A 384 -18.69 -11.51 -4.33
CA THR A 384 -18.55 -12.89 -4.84
C THR A 384 -17.08 -13.35 -4.77
N ARG A 385 -16.13 -12.50 -5.14
CA ARG A 385 -14.68 -12.77 -5.07
C ARG A 385 -14.20 -12.88 -3.62
N LEU A 386 -14.64 -11.96 -2.77
CA LEU A 386 -14.34 -11.95 -1.33
C LEU A 386 -14.79 -13.24 -0.64
N ASN A 387 -16.05 -13.65 -0.87
CA ASN A 387 -16.58 -14.86 -0.27
C ASN A 387 -15.86 -16.11 -0.77
N ALA A 388 -15.56 -16.20 -2.07
CA ALA A 388 -14.78 -17.31 -2.61
C ALA A 388 -13.35 -17.37 -2.01
N TRP A 389 -12.72 -16.22 -1.74
CA TRP A 389 -11.41 -16.12 -1.09
C TRP A 389 -11.45 -16.70 0.33
N PHE A 390 -12.41 -16.27 1.15
CA PHE A 390 -12.56 -16.77 2.51
C PHE A 390 -13.00 -18.23 2.56
N ASP A 391 -13.94 -18.65 1.71
CA ASP A 391 -14.37 -20.06 1.67
C ASP A 391 -13.21 -20.99 1.36
N HIS A 392 -12.31 -20.61 0.44
CA HIS A 392 -11.13 -21.42 0.12
C HIS A 392 -10.13 -21.44 1.28
N TYR A 393 -9.64 -20.29 1.73
CA TYR A 393 -8.53 -20.25 2.68
C TYR A 393 -8.92 -20.58 4.13
N LEU A 394 -10.14 -20.26 4.54
CA LEU A 394 -10.59 -20.52 5.90
C LEU A 394 -11.28 -21.87 6.06
N LYS A 395 -12.08 -22.30 5.06
CA LYS A 395 -12.85 -23.55 5.14
C LYS A 395 -12.34 -24.65 4.24
N GLY A 396 -11.49 -24.36 3.25
CA GLY A 396 -11.06 -25.32 2.22
C GLY A 396 -12.19 -25.67 1.24
N ILE A 397 -13.15 -24.76 1.02
CA ILE A 397 -14.29 -24.94 0.13
C ILE A 397 -14.00 -24.24 -1.20
N GLY A 398 -14.37 -24.90 -2.31
CA GLY A 398 -14.15 -24.37 -3.64
C GLY A 398 -12.72 -24.52 -4.17
N PRO A 399 -12.47 -24.12 -5.43
CA PRO A 399 -11.15 -24.12 -6.02
C PRO A 399 -10.28 -23.02 -5.41
N GLU A 400 -8.96 -23.22 -5.44
CA GLU A 400 -8.03 -22.15 -5.10
C GLU A 400 -8.21 -20.95 -6.05
N PRO A 401 -8.44 -19.73 -5.53
CA PRO A 401 -8.56 -18.54 -6.36
C PRO A 401 -7.26 -18.28 -7.12
N THR A 402 -7.35 -18.00 -8.41
CA THR A 402 -6.19 -17.69 -9.24
C THR A 402 -5.63 -16.32 -8.84
N SER A 403 -4.31 -16.24 -8.60
CA SER A 403 -3.64 -14.95 -8.44
C SER A 403 -3.72 -14.16 -9.75
N SER A 404 -4.42 -13.03 -9.74
CA SER A 404 -4.74 -12.24 -10.94
C SER A 404 -4.86 -10.75 -10.61
N ALA A 405 -4.98 -9.94 -11.67
CA ALA A 405 -5.50 -8.58 -11.60
C ALA A 405 -6.81 -8.53 -12.40
N GLU A 406 -7.89 -8.15 -11.75
CA GLU A 406 -9.23 -8.00 -12.32
C GLU A 406 -9.63 -6.53 -12.25
N ALA A 407 -10.14 -5.98 -13.36
CA ALA A 407 -10.43 -4.55 -13.48
C ALA A 407 -11.79 -4.30 -14.17
N LEU A 408 -12.57 -3.40 -13.57
CA LEU A 408 -13.76 -2.76 -14.16
C LEU A 408 -13.42 -1.30 -14.42
N THR A 409 -13.97 -0.69 -15.49
CA THR A 409 -13.70 0.73 -15.76
C THR A 409 -14.67 1.65 -15.03
N THR A 410 -14.24 2.91 -14.83
CA THR A 410 -15.16 4.00 -14.48
C THR A 410 -16.01 4.38 -15.66
N THR A 411 -17.29 4.58 -15.44
CA THR A 411 -18.26 5.02 -16.46
C THR A 411 -19.24 6.02 -15.88
N CYS A 412 -19.68 6.99 -16.68
CA CYS A 412 -20.64 8.01 -16.29
C CYS A 412 -21.88 8.01 -17.20
N PRO A 413 -23.06 8.30 -16.63
CA PRO A 413 -23.38 8.50 -15.22
C PRO A 413 -23.29 7.19 -14.41
N GLU A 414 -23.54 7.23 -13.09
CA GLU A 414 -23.52 6.08 -12.18
C GLU A 414 -24.36 4.88 -12.68
N ALA A 415 -25.51 5.17 -13.29
CA ALA A 415 -26.39 4.15 -13.86
C ALA A 415 -25.81 3.42 -15.08
N SER A 416 -24.72 3.93 -15.68
CA SER A 416 -24.06 3.25 -16.79
C SER A 416 -23.24 2.08 -16.25
N PRO A 417 -23.36 0.86 -16.81
CA PRO A 417 -22.59 -0.28 -16.35
C PRO A 417 -21.09 -0.05 -16.60
N SER A 418 -20.27 -0.50 -15.68
CA SER A 418 -18.81 -0.55 -15.86
C SER A 418 -18.45 -1.50 -17.01
N GLU A 419 -17.41 -1.19 -17.79
CA GLU A 419 -16.87 -2.13 -18.76
C GLU A 419 -15.93 -3.13 -18.08
N GLY A 420 -15.95 -4.38 -18.51
CA GLY A 420 -15.18 -5.46 -17.92
C GLY A 420 -16.09 -6.59 -17.39
N PRO A 421 -15.63 -7.44 -16.46
CA PRO A 421 -14.28 -7.43 -15.88
C PRO A 421 -13.19 -7.78 -16.91
N PHE A 422 -12.08 -7.07 -16.86
CA PHE A 422 -10.87 -7.40 -17.60
C PHE A 422 -9.92 -8.14 -16.66
N GLU A 423 -9.57 -9.37 -17.01
CA GLU A 423 -8.71 -10.22 -16.19
C GLU A 423 -7.36 -10.43 -16.86
N ALA A 424 -6.29 -10.41 -16.05
CA ALA A 424 -4.94 -10.68 -16.49
C ALA A 424 -4.13 -11.38 -15.38
N GLY A 425 -3.05 -12.05 -15.75
CA GLY A 425 -2.17 -12.75 -14.81
C GLY A 425 -1.38 -11.82 -13.89
N SER A 426 -1.28 -10.54 -14.24
CA SER A 426 -0.59 -9.53 -13.43
C SER A 426 -1.12 -8.12 -13.72
N TRP A 427 -0.74 -7.16 -12.85
CA TRP A 427 -1.00 -5.74 -13.07
C TRP A 427 -0.57 -5.25 -14.45
N HIS A 428 0.65 -5.59 -14.88
CA HIS A 428 1.18 -5.14 -16.16
C HIS A 428 0.48 -5.76 -17.37
N ASP A 429 -0.05 -6.97 -17.22
CA ASP A 429 -0.74 -7.66 -18.32
C ASP A 429 -2.15 -7.11 -18.58
N LEU A 430 -2.71 -6.29 -17.67
CA LEU A 430 -3.98 -5.58 -17.90
C LEU A 430 -3.88 -4.60 -19.06
N SER A 431 -2.69 -4.01 -19.30
CA SER A 431 -2.41 -3.04 -20.36
C SER A 431 -1.29 -3.50 -21.26
N PRO A 432 -1.57 -4.39 -22.23
CA PRO A 432 -0.57 -4.91 -23.15
C PRO A 432 -0.04 -3.87 -24.15
N GLY A 433 -0.71 -2.72 -24.29
CA GLY A 433 -0.32 -1.61 -25.16
C GLY A 433 -0.03 -0.32 -24.43
N GLU A 434 0.66 0.58 -25.11
CA GLU A 434 1.00 1.92 -24.62
C GLU A 434 0.80 2.96 -25.72
N ILE A 435 0.15 4.07 -25.41
CA ILE A 435 0.10 5.24 -26.28
C ILE A 435 1.10 6.28 -25.75
N ARG A 436 1.96 6.79 -26.64
CA ARG A 436 2.96 7.82 -26.33
C ARG A 436 2.65 9.09 -27.09
N PHE A 437 2.67 10.18 -26.35
CA PHE A 437 2.54 11.52 -26.88
C PHE A 437 3.74 12.37 -26.45
N GLY A 438 4.42 13.02 -27.38
CA GLY A 438 5.58 13.85 -27.10
C GLY A 438 5.40 15.28 -27.58
N SER A 439 5.93 16.24 -26.81
CA SER A 439 6.01 17.65 -27.18
C SER A 439 7.36 18.24 -26.78
N ALA A 440 8.08 18.76 -27.75
CA ALA A 440 9.32 19.52 -27.54
C ALA A 440 9.06 20.98 -27.12
N ALA A 441 7.82 21.48 -27.31
CA ALA A 441 7.46 22.86 -27.00
C ALA A 441 7.61 23.17 -25.50
N ALA A 442 8.39 24.20 -25.19
CA ALA A 442 8.52 24.67 -23.83
C ALA A 442 7.26 25.47 -23.42
N GLN A 443 6.76 25.16 -22.23
CA GLN A 443 5.68 25.89 -21.57
C GLN A 443 6.10 26.25 -20.14
N THR A 444 5.44 27.22 -19.53
CA THR A 444 5.76 27.62 -18.15
C THR A 444 4.51 27.60 -17.29
N VAL A 445 4.60 26.87 -16.19
CA VAL A 445 3.59 26.90 -15.12
C VAL A 445 3.90 28.09 -14.21
N LEU A 446 2.94 29.00 -14.06
CA LEU A 446 3.11 30.24 -13.28
C LEU A 446 2.50 30.11 -11.89
N PRO A 447 3.10 30.72 -10.86
CA PRO A 447 2.50 30.81 -9.52
C PRO A 447 1.08 31.36 -9.55
N GLY A 448 0.19 30.75 -8.78
CA GLY A 448 -1.21 31.17 -8.68
C GLY A 448 -2.07 30.91 -9.93
N ALA A 449 -1.54 30.20 -10.94
CA ALA A 449 -2.33 29.79 -12.10
C ALA A 449 -3.34 28.70 -11.71
N GLY A 450 -4.40 28.60 -12.52
CA GLY A 450 -5.52 27.68 -12.29
C GLY A 450 -6.79 28.41 -11.88
N ASP A 451 -7.95 27.82 -12.21
CA ASP A 451 -9.25 28.33 -11.80
C ASP A 451 -9.72 27.61 -10.52
N PRO A 452 -9.88 28.32 -9.38
CA PRO A 452 -10.32 27.69 -8.13
C PRO A 452 -11.72 27.07 -8.21
N ASN A 453 -12.59 27.52 -9.14
CA ASN A 453 -13.90 26.89 -9.32
C ASN A 453 -13.76 25.52 -10.01
N ILE A 454 -12.88 25.39 -11.01
CA ILE A 454 -12.55 24.11 -11.62
C ILE A 454 -11.90 23.18 -10.59
N GLY A 455 -10.94 23.69 -9.81
CA GLY A 455 -10.35 22.95 -8.70
C GLY A 455 -11.38 22.43 -7.72
N LYS A 456 -12.34 23.27 -7.33
CA LYS A 456 -13.45 22.88 -6.43
C LYS A 456 -14.40 21.85 -7.07
N THR A 457 -14.67 21.95 -8.39
CA THR A 457 -15.51 20.98 -9.10
C THR A 457 -14.89 19.57 -9.05
N PHE A 458 -13.58 19.48 -9.17
CA PHE A 458 -12.84 18.20 -9.15
C PHE A 458 -12.33 17.80 -7.76
N ASP A 459 -12.62 18.57 -6.73
CA ASP A 459 -12.24 18.24 -5.36
C ASP A 459 -13.13 17.10 -4.80
N PRO A 460 -12.55 16.06 -4.19
CA PRO A 460 -13.31 14.92 -3.68
C PRO A 460 -14.24 15.28 -2.52
N ILE A 461 -13.90 16.28 -1.71
CA ILE A 461 -14.70 16.67 -0.56
C ILE A 461 -15.74 17.77 -0.91
N ALA A 462 -15.33 18.77 -1.70
CA ALA A 462 -16.22 19.87 -2.07
C ALA A 462 -17.08 19.57 -3.30
N GLY A 463 -16.52 18.88 -4.30
CA GLY A 463 -17.21 18.50 -5.55
C GLY A 463 -17.93 17.17 -5.44
N LYS A 464 -17.25 16.14 -4.97
CA LYS A 464 -17.71 14.74 -4.74
C LYS A 464 -18.13 13.95 -5.98
N ASP A 465 -18.53 14.59 -7.08
CA ASP A 465 -19.06 13.91 -8.26
C ASP A 465 -17.93 13.51 -9.24
N PRO A 466 -17.66 12.20 -9.44
CA PRO A 466 -16.67 11.73 -10.41
C PRO A 466 -17.06 12.03 -11.86
N CYS A 467 -18.34 12.27 -12.10
CA CYS A 467 -18.88 12.59 -13.42
C CYS A 467 -18.98 14.09 -13.70
N ALA A 468 -18.56 14.93 -12.75
CA ALA A 468 -18.57 16.37 -12.93
C ALA A 468 -17.72 16.80 -14.13
N THR A 469 -18.18 17.84 -14.82
CA THR A 469 -17.48 18.45 -15.93
C THR A 469 -17.21 19.91 -15.68
N ALA A 470 -16.17 20.43 -16.28
CA ALA A 470 -15.78 21.83 -16.25
C ALA A 470 -15.50 22.35 -17.67
N SER A 471 -15.23 23.66 -17.81
CA SER A 471 -14.83 24.22 -19.11
C SER A 471 -13.47 23.70 -19.52
N GLY A 472 -13.36 23.14 -20.72
CA GLY A 472 -12.11 22.63 -21.32
C GLY A 472 -11.18 23.70 -21.88
N ALA A 473 -11.46 25.00 -21.65
CA ALA A 473 -10.59 26.08 -22.06
C ALA A 473 -9.25 26.06 -21.27
N ASP A 474 -8.16 26.44 -21.94
CA ASP A 474 -6.86 26.56 -21.25
C ASP A 474 -6.89 27.66 -20.21
N GLN A 475 -6.45 27.32 -19.01
CA GLN A 475 -6.33 28.28 -17.94
C GLN A 475 -5.03 29.08 -18.09
N PRO A 476 -5.05 30.42 -17.92
CA PRO A 476 -3.84 31.23 -18.05
C PRO A 476 -2.75 30.79 -17.07
N GLY A 477 -1.54 30.61 -17.57
CA GLY A 477 -0.38 30.24 -16.76
C GLY A 477 -0.26 28.76 -16.42
N THR A 478 -1.14 27.91 -16.94
CA THR A 478 -0.97 26.45 -16.92
C THR A 478 -0.27 25.97 -18.17
N ALA A 479 0.33 24.76 -18.13
CA ALA A 479 0.88 24.11 -19.31
C ALA A 479 -0.07 23.02 -19.79
N ASN A 480 -0.40 23.04 -21.10
CA ASN A 480 -1.44 22.19 -21.67
C ASN A 480 -0.92 21.39 -22.86
N TYR A 481 -1.22 20.09 -22.88
CA TYR A 481 -0.83 19.16 -23.94
C TYR A 481 -2.06 18.34 -24.37
N ARG A 482 -2.23 18.11 -25.67
CA ARG A 482 -3.42 17.48 -26.23
C ARG A 482 -3.09 16.39 -27.21
N LEU A 483 -3.81 15.26 -27.08
CA LEU A 483 -3.79 14.14 -28.00
C LEU A 483 -5.20 13.84 -28.47
N ALA A 484 -5.49 13.95 -29.77
CA ALA A 484 -6.76 13.57 -30.34
C ALA A 484 -6.97 12.06 -30.23
N VAL A 485 -8.17 11.64 -29.81
CA VAL A 485 -8.54 10.24 -29.67
C VAL A 485 -9.11 9.73 -31.01
N PRO A 486 -8.47 8.79 -31.71
CA PRO A 486 -8.99 8.23 -32.94
C PRO A 486 -10.19 7.30 -32.68
N ALA A 487 -11.08 7.15 -33.64
CA ALA A 487 -12.14 6.14 -33.55
C ALA A 487 -11.52 4.72 -33.56
N PRO A 488 -12.06 3.79 -32.78
CA PRO A 488 -13.26 3.86 -31.92
C PRO A 488 -12.97 4.36 -30.49
N GLY A 489 -11.81 4.88 -30.18
CA GLY A 489 -11.33 5.21 -28.85
C GLY A 489 -10.41 4.14 -28.29
N PHE A 490 -9.97 4.33 -27.02
CA PHE A 490 -9.10 3.38 -26.32
C PHE A 490 -9.41 3.37 -24.81
N THR A 491 -9.02 2.29 -24.13
CA THR A 491 -9.24 2.10 -22.71
C THR A 491 -7.93 2.22 -21.96
N LEU A 492 -7.76 3.28 -21.17
CA LEU A 492 -6.70 3.44 -20.19
C LEU A 492 -6.91 2.42 -19.07
N LEU A 493 -5.87 1.62 -18.75
CA LEU A 493 -5.83 0.74 -17.59
C LEU A 493 -4.42 0.80 -16.99
N GLY A 494 -4.22 1.63 -15.98
CA GLY A 494 -2.92 1.77 -15.32
C GLY A 494 -2.53 3.21 -15.05
N SER A 495 -1.25 3.45 -14.75
CA SER A 495 -0.71 4.74 -14.32
C SER A 495 -0.24 5.60 -15.50
N PRO A 496 -0.88 6.72 -15.81
CA PRO A 496 -0.34 7.68 -16.77
C PRO A 496 1.03 8.17 -16.29
N THR A 497 2.05 8.09 -17.15
CA THR A 497 3.42 8.50 -16.83
C THR A 497 3.79 9.76 -17.58
N VAL A 498 4.29 10.76 -16.84
CA VAL A 498 4.84 12.00 -17.39
C VAL A 498 6.35 11.98 -17.25
N ILE A 499 7.04 12.29 -18.35
CA ILE A 499 8.49 12.45 -18.42
C ILE A 499 8.77 13.83 -19.01
N ALA A 500 9.49 14.69 -18.30
CA ALA A 500 9.75 16.04 -18.78
C ALA A 500 11.09 16.59 -18.25
N ASP A 501 11.64 17.55 -18.97
CA ASP A 501 12.68 18.41 -18.41
C ASP A 501 11.99 19.52 -17.61
N LEU A 502 12.29 19.59 -16.33
CA LEU A 502 11.75 20.58 -15.42
C LEU A 502 12.86 21.53 -14.96
N THR A 503 12.58 22.83 -14.98
CA THR A 503 13.46 23.83 -14.37
C THR A 503 12.63 24.69 -13.43
N THR A 504 13.01 24.73 -12.17
CA THR A 504 12.33 25.52 -11.15
C THR A 504 13.30 26.50 -10.50
N LEU A 505 12.81 27.68 -10.12
CA LEU A 505 13.56 28.69 -9.37
C LEU A 505 13.46 28.48 -7.85
N GLY A 506 12.53 27.63 -7.39
CA GLY A 506 12.29 27.31 -5.98
C GLY A 506 12.31 25.81 -5.71
N ALA A 507 13.05 25.36 -4.70
CA ALA A 507 13.19 23.95 -4.36
C ALA A 507 11.89 23.33 -3.79
N ASP A 508 10.99 24.18 -3.27
CA ASP A 508 9.77 23.75 -2.57
C ASP A 508 8.49 23.90 -3.42
N SER A 509 8.64 24.24 -4.72
CA SER A 509 7.49 24.37 -5.63
C SER A 509 6.78 23.04 -5.85
N GLU A 510 5.47 23.11 -6.03
CA GLU A 510 4.61 22.01 -6.42
C GLU A 510 4.32 22.04 -7.91
N LEU A 511 4.17 20.86 -8.50
CA LEU A 511 3.63 20.66 -9.85
C LEU A 511 2.49 19.65 -9.74
N ALA A 512 1.26 20.12 -9.90
CA ALA A 512 0.10 19.26 -10.01
C ALA A 512 -0.16 18.91 -11.48
N ALA A 513 -0.67 17.70 -11.73
CA ALA A 513 -1.03 17.22 -13.05
C ALA A 513 -2.48 16.71 -13.04
N ARG A 514 -3.26 17.06 -14.05
CA ARG A 514 -4.59 16.51 -14.33
C ARG A 514 -4.60 15.91 -15.73
N LEU A 515 -5.01 14.65 -15.83
CA LEU A 515 -5.37 14.03 -17.09
C LEU A 515 -6.87 14.17 -17.27
N LEU A 516 -7.29 14.79 -18.34
CA LEU A 516 -8.67 15.23 -18.58
C LEU A 516 -9.17 14.63 -19.88
N ASP A 517 -10.45 14.25 -19.90
CA ASP A 517 -11.19 13.89 -21.11
C ASP A 517 -11.96 15.11 -21.62
N LEU A 518 -11.45 15.75 -22.64
CA LEU A 518 -12.07 16.89 -23.30
C LEU A 518 -13.01 16.39 -24.40
N SER A 519 -14.30 16.54 -24.17
CA SER A 519 -15.35 16.15 -25.11
C SER A 519 -15.52 17.17 -26.24
N PRO A 520 -16.14 16.79 -27.39
CA PRO A 520 -16.33 17.68 -28.53
C PRO A 520 -17.21 18.90 -28.26
N ASP A 521 -18.01 18.89 -27.20
CA ASP A 521 -18.83 20.03 -26.75
C ASP A 521 -18.03 21.11 -25.99
N GLY A 522 -16.73 20.87 -25.75
CA GLY A 522 -15.84 21.80 -25.09
C GLY A 522 -15.80 21.67 -23.57
N ASN A 523 -16.45 20.65 -23.00
CA ASN A 523 -16.35 20.32 -21.56
C ASN A 523 -15.28 19.29 -21.30
N GLU A 524 -14.65 19.37 -20.14
CA GLU A 524 -13.65 18.39 -19.71
C GLU A 524 -14.04 17.71 -18.41
N ARG A 525 -13.65 16.42 -18.26
CA ARG A 525 -13.81 15.61 -17.06
C ARG A 525 -12.45 15.18 -16.54
N LEU A 526 -12.29 15.18 -15.22
CA LEU A 526 -11.07 14.65 -14.58
C LEU A 526 -11.05 13.12 -14.69
N VAL A 527 -10.01 12.58 -15.32
CA VAL A 527 -9.73 11.15 -15.42
C VAL A 527 -8.72 10.74 -14.35
N ALA A 528 -7.53 11.35 -14.33
CA ALA A 528 -6.49 11.04 -13.36
C ALA A 528 -5.84 12.32 -12.87
N ARG A 529 -5.24 12.25 -11.68
CA ARG A 529 -4.44 13.34 -11.12
C ARG A 529 -3.14 12.84 -10.51
N GLY A 530 -2.20 13.73 -10.30
CA GLY A 530 -0.94 13.43 -9.63
C GLY A 530 -0.28 14.70 -9.10
N LEU A 531 0.52 14.56 -8.07
CA LEU A 531 1.20 15.64 -7.37
C LEU A 531 2.70 15.36 -7.32
N LEU A 532 3.52 16.38 -7.57
CA LEU A 532 4.97 16.28 -7.58
C LEU A 532 5.60 17.50 -6.89
N ARG A 533 6.61 17.26 -6.07
CA ARG A 533 7.60 18.28 -5.71
C ARG A 533 8.87 18.02 -6.52
N PRO A 534 9.12 18.78 -7.58
CA PRO A 534 10.25 18.52 -8.47
C PRO A 534 11.60 18.89 -7.85
N GLY A 535 11.64 19.48 -6.66
CA GLY A 535 12.85 19.99 -6.06
C GLY A 535 13.47 21.10 -6.93
N LYS A 536 14.73 20.95 -7.32
CA LYS A 536 15.41 21.86 -8.26
C LYS A 536 15.08 21.58 -9.73
N GLY A 537 14.24 20.58 -9.99
CA GLY A 537 14.01 20.07 -11.33
C GLY A 537 15.17 19.23 -11.85
N GLY A 538 15.18 18.99 -13.16
CA GLY A 538 16.19 18.18 -13.85
C GLY A 538 15.75 17.81 -15.25
N ALA A 539 16.64 17.14 -15.97
CA ALA A 539 16.29 16.50 -17.23
C ALA A 539 15.62 15.15 -16.96
N ASP A 540 14.65 14.79 -17.80
CA ASP A 540 13.91 13.52 -17.76
C ASP A 540 13.36 13.20 -16.33
N VAL A 541 12.73 14.16 -15.70
CA VAL A 541 12.01 13.94 -14.46
C VAL A 541 10.81 13.05 -14.76
N VAL A 542 10.71 11.91 -14.08
CA VAL A 542 9.64 10.92 -14.27
C VAL A 542 8.72 10.96 -13.06
N PHE A 543 7.43 11.08 -13.31
CA PHE A 543 6.41 10.92 -12.28
C PHE A 543 5.14 10.30 -12.86
N GLN A 544 4.36 9.65 -12.02
CA GLN A 544 3.09 9.05 -12.41
C GLN A 544 1.91 9.76 -11.75
N LEU A 545 0.80 9.83 -12.50
CA LEU A 545 -0.51 10.13 -11.97
C LEU A 545 -1.09 8.85 -11.37
N HIS A 546 -2.05 9.00 -10.46
CA HIS A 546 -2.75 7.85 -9.89
C HIS A 546 -3.34 6.97 -11.00
N PRO A 547 -3.27 5.65 -10.88
CA PRO A 547 -3.77 4.71 -11.88
C PRO A 547 -5.25 4.91 -12.15
N GLN A 548 -5.68 4.62 -13.39
CA GLN A 548 -7.07 4.74 -13.81
C GLN A 548 -7.50 3.59 -14.72
N GLY A 549 -8.80 3.25 -14.63
CA GLY A 549 -9.53 2.43 -15.59
C GLY A 549 -10.60 3.28 -16.29
N TYR A 550 -10.31 3.83 -17.47
CA TYR A 550 -11.19 4.79 -18.14
C TYR A 550 -11.18 4.64 -19.66
N ARG A 551 -12.36 4.69 -20.29
CA ARG A 551 -12.46 4.66 -21.74
C ARG A 551 -12.53 6.07 -22.33
N PHE A 552 -11.53 6.46 -23.11
CA PHE A 552 -11.56 7.64 -23.96
C PHE A 552 -12.33 7.34 -25.24
N ALA A 553 -13.42 8.06 -25.51
CA ALA A 553 -14.23 7.87 -26.70
C ALA A 553 -13.57 8.48 -27.96
N GLY A 554 -13.79 7.86 -29.12
CA GLY A 554 -13.31 8.42 -30.39
C GLY A 554 -13.88 9.80 -30.68
N GLY A 555 -13.02 10.73 -31.12
CA GLY A 555 -13.39 12.13 -31.35
C GLY A 555 -13.21 13.05 -30.14
N HIS A 556 -12.96 12.49 -28.94
CA HIS A 556 -12.54 13.26 -27.78
C HIS A 556 -11.05 13.66 -27.86
N THR A 557 -10.58 14.39 -26.88
CA THR A 557 -9.16 14.77 -26.77
C THR A 557 -8.67 14.47 -25.35
N VAL A 558 -7.60 13.69 -25.24
CA VAL A 558 -6.85 13.61 -23.98
C VAL A 558 -6.15 14.93 -23.77
N LYS A 559 -6.39 15.60 -22.65
CA LYS A 559 -5.68 16.81 -22.24
C LYS A 559 -4.90 16.52 -20.97
N LEU A 560 -3.59 16.73 -21.01
CA LEU A 560 -2.74 16.81 -19.84
C LEU A 560 -2.58 18.29 -19.47
N GLU A 561 -3.05 18.68 -18.29
CA GLU A 561 -2.87 20.00 -17.72
C GLU A 561 -1.88 19.93 -16.57
N LEU A 562 -0.84 20.80 -16.59
CA LEU A 562 0.10 20.97 -15.51
C LEU A 562 -0.12 22.35 -14.88
N LEU A 563 -0.24 22.39 -13.55
CA LEU A 563 -0.59 23.60 -12.80
C LEU A 563 0.22 23.66 -11.49
N PRO A 564 0.33 24.88 -10.86
CA PRO A 564 1.17 25.07 -9.67
C PRO A 564 0.55 24.48 -8.39
N SER A 565 -0.72 24.11 -8.43
CA SER A 565 -1.45 23.46 -7.33
C SER A 565 -2.79 22.95 -7.81
N ASP A 566 -3.28 21.86 -7.22
CA ASP A 566 -4.62 21.29 -7.43
C ASP A 566 -5.54 21.60 -6.22
N ALA A 567 -5.53 22.87 -5.78
CA ALA A 567 -6.37 23.30 -4.66
C ALA A 567 -7.88 23.30 -5.00
N PRO A 568 -8.77 22.95 -4.03
CA PRO A 568 -8.50 22.69 -2.61
C PRO A 568 -8.01 21.25 -2.28
N TYR A 569 -8.03 20.32 -3.24
CA TYR A 569 -7.56 18.95 -3.02
C TYR A 569 -6.14 18.91 -2.46
N ALA A 570 -5.21 19.57 -3.16
CA ALA A 570 -3.83 19.67 -2.74
C ALA A 570 -3.57 21.02 -2.04
N ARG A 571 -2.74 20.99 -1.00
CA ARG A 571 -2.30 22.20 -0.32
C ARG A 571 -1.35 23.00 -1.22
N PRO A 572 -1.63 24.24 -1.57
CA PRO A 572 -0.71 25.05 -2.35
C PRO A 572 0.64 25.22 -1.63
N SER A 573 1.74 25.15 -2.39
CA SER A 573 3.07 25.42 -1.86
C SER A 573 3.18 26.80 -1.22
N ASN A 574 3.88 26.90 -0.09
CA ASN A 574 4.20 28.18 0.56
C ASN A 574 5.16 29.04 -0.28
N LEU A 575 5.97 28.41 -1.13
CA LEU A 575 7.05 29.03 -1.89
C LEU A 575 6.91 28.74 -3.39
N GLN A 576 5.76 29.08 -3.96
CA GLN A 576 5.51 28.88 -5.38
C GLN A 576 6.50 29.67 -6.24
N ALA A 577 7.12 29.00 -7.19
CA ALA A 577 7.97 29.60 -8.20
C ALA A 577 7.55 29.11 -9.60
N PRO A 578 7.85 29.88 -10.66
CA PRO A 578 7.61 29.40 -12.02
C PRO A 578 8.36 28.09 -12.31
N ILE A 579 7.69 27.16 -13.00
CA ILE A 579 8.27 25.89 -13.45
C ILE A 579 8.25 25.85 -14.96
N ALA A 580 9.42 25.88 -15.60
CA ALA A 580 9.53 25.64 -17.01
C ALA A 580 9.50 24.15 -17.30
N VAL A 581 8.65 23.75 -18.25
CA VAL A 581 8.44 22.37 -18.68
C VAL A 581 8.81 22.27 -20.17
N SER A 582 9.69 21.36 -20.53
CA SER A 582 10.07 21.12 -21.94
C SER A 582 10.31 19.63 -22.16
N ASN A 583 10.37 19.24 -23.44
CA ASN A 583 10.60 17.84 -23.84
C ASN A 583 9.67 16.86 -23.13
N LEU A 584 8.39 17.21 -23.03
CA LEU A 584 7.41 16.38 -22.34
C LEU A 584 7.04 15.15 -23.17
N GLU A 585 7.01 14.01 -22.51
CA GLU A 585 6.39 12.77 -23.01
C GLU A 585 5.32 12.33 -21.99
N LEU A 586 4.11 12.06 -22.52
CA LEU A 586 3.02 11.42 -21.80
C LEU A 586 2.89 9.98 -22.30
N ARG A 587 2.86 9.02 -21.39
CA ARG A 587 2.62 7.60 -21.65
C ARG A 587 1.32 7.16 -21.00
N LEU A 588 0.48 6.49 -21.78
CA LEU A 588 -0.81 5.97 -21.35
C LEU A 588 -0.80 4.46 -21.55
N PRO A 589 -0.80 3.66 -20.45
CA PRO A 589 -0.99 2.21 -20.56
C PRO A 589 -2.42 1.94 -21.00
N VAL A 590 -2.59 1.12 -22.05
CA VAL A 590 -3.91 0.86 -22.64
C VAL A 590 -4.16 -0.62 -22.85
N ARG A 591 -5.44 -1.00 -22.81
CA ARG A 591 -5.88 -2.38 -23.02
C ARG A 591 -5.72 -2.84 -24.48
N GLU A 592 -5.72 -1.93 -25.42
CA GLU A 592 -5.58 -2.21 -26.84
C GLU A 592 -4.21 -2.80 -27.14
N GLN A 593 -4.17 -3.81 -28.04
CA GLN A 593 -2.93 -4.49 -28.44
C GLN A 593 -1.99 -3.57 -29.25
N PRO A 594 -0.68 -3.74 -29.15
CA PRO A 594 0.27 -3.06 -30.02
C PRO A 594 -0.07 -3.21 -31.51
N GLY A 595 0.07 -2.10 -32.26
CA GLY A 595 -0.35 -2.02 -33.67
C GLY A 595 -1.79 -1.58 -33.88
N SER A 596 -2.62 -1.55 -32.84
CA SER A 596 -4.00 -1.03 -32.91
C SER A 596 -4.05 0.47 -33.18
N LEU A 597 -5.24 0.96 -33.57
CA LEU A 597 -5.52 2.38 -33.85
C LEU A 597 -4.55 2.97 -34.91
N GLY A 598 -4.29 2.19 -35.99
CA GLY A 598 -3.40 2.64 -37.07
C GLY A 598 -1.94 2.73 -36.67
N GLY A 599 -1.51 2.00 -35.64
CA GLY A 599 -0.15 1.99 -35.11
C GLY A 599 0.11 3.01 -33.99
N LEU A 600 -0.93 3.71 -33.52
CA LEU A 600 -0.82 4.61 -32.37
C LEU A 600 -0.46 3.85 -31.08
N VAL A 601 -1.04 2.64 -30.89
CA VAL A 601 -0.71 1.78 -29.79
C VAL A 601 0.60 1.06 -30.07
N GLN A 602 1.54 1.20 -29.16
CA GLN A 602 2.88 0.59 -29.23
C GLN A 602 3.02 -0.47 -28.13
N SER A 603 4.04 -1.30 -28.19
CA SER A 603 4.43 -2.13 -27.05
C SER A 603 4.85 -1.23 -25.88
N PRO A 604 4.50 -1.57 -24.63
CA PRO A 604 4.96 -0.84 -23.48
C PRO A 604 6.49 -0.71 -23.50
N ALA A 605 6.98 0.47 -23.12
CA ALA A 605 8.42 0.63 -22.98
C ALA A 605 8.92 -0.23 -21.82
N PRO A 606 10.16 -0.75 -21.92
CA PRO A 606 10.76 -1.44 -20.79
C PRO A 606 10.75 -0.56 -19.53
N PRO A 607 10.59 -1.16 -18.33
CA PRO A 607 10.68 -0.41 -17.08
C PRO A 607 12.02 0.33 -17.03
N GLY A 608 11.99 1.61 -16.70
CA GLY A 608 13.15 2.46 -16.64
C GLY A 608 12.93 3.80 -17.33
N ARG A 609 14.03 4.54 -17.56
CA ARG A 609 14.00 5.84 -18.22
C ARG A 609 13.58 5.70 -19.67
N ALA A 610 12.50 6.36 -20.05
CA ALA A 610 12.04 6.34 -21.43
C ALA A 610 13.03 7.01 -22.39
N PRO A 611 13.20 6.47 -23.63
CA PRO A 611 13.81 7.24 -24.71
C PRO A 611 12.94 8.46 -25.03
N ARG A 612 13.56 9.62 -25.26
CA ARG A 612 12.85 10.83 -25.66
C ARG A 612 12.26 10.68 -27.07
N PRO A 613 11.03 11.22 -27.32
CA PRO A 613 10.52 11.34 -28.67
C PRO A 613 11.46 12.24 -29.51
N GLY A 614 11.86 11.80 -30.69
CA GLY A 614 12.65 12.59 -31.63
C GLY A 614 14.17 12.56 -31.45
N ALA A 615 14.72 11.74 -30.55
CA ALA A 615 16.11 11.37 -30.59
C ALA A 615 16.29 10.36 -31.73
N ASP A 616 16.76 10.81 -32.89
CA ASP A 616 17.19 9.95 -33.97
C ASP A 616 18.37 9.09 -33.48
N GLY A 617 18.06 7.87 -33.12
CA GLY A 617 18.99 6.89 -32.57
C GLY A 617 18.61 6.45 -31.17
N VAL A 618 17.85 5.35 -31.10
CA VAL A 618 17.61 4.61 -29.85
C VAL A 618 18.95 4.08 -29.36
N GLY A 619 19.63 4.87 -28.52
CA GLY A 619 20.73 4.34 -27.72
C GLY A 619 20.16 3.26 -26.78
N PRO A 620 20.95 2.23 -26.44
CA PRO A 620 20.48 1.19 -25.54
C PRO A 620 19.96 1.82 -24.24
N LEU A 621 18.80 1.37 -23.78
CA LEU A 621 18.23 1.78 -22.48
C LEU A 621 19.31 1.63 -21.40
N LEU A 622 19.58 2.72 -20.68
CA LEU A 622 20.54 2.71 -19.59
C LEU A 622 19.81 2.27 -18.31
N GLY A 623 20.14 1.06 -17.86
CA GLY A 623 19.65 0.50 -16.60
C GLY A 623 20.34 1.08 -15.37
N VAL A 624 19.87 0.69 -14.20
CA VAL A 624 20.44 1.08 -12.91
C VAL A 624 21.27 -0.05 -12.33
N ALA A 625 22.58 0.21 -12.17
CA ALA A 625 23.46 -0.75 -11.53
C ALA A 625 23.48 -0.60 -10.01
N GLY A 626 23.57 -1.71 -9.30
CA GLY A 626 23.69 -1.77 -7.86
C GLY A 626 24.76 -2.76 -7.39
N LEU A 627 25.18 -2.61 -6.12
CA LEU A 627 26.10 -3.54 -5.46
C LEU A 627 25.32 -4.74 -4.93
N ALA A 628 25.47 -5.92 -5.54
CA ALA A 628 24.73 -7.15 -5.22
C ALA A 628 25.39 -8.02 -4.13
N GLY A 629 26.36 -7.49 -3.36
CA GLY A 629 27.02 -8.30 -2.34
C GLY A 629 28.26 -7.66 -1.71
N ARG A 630 29.12 -8.49 -1.10
CA ARG A 630 30.28 -8.02 -0.32
C ARG A 630 31.52 -7.78 -1.18
N LEU A 631 32.20 -6.66 -0.95
CA LEU A 631 33.48 -6.35 -1.60
C LEU A 631 34.60 -7.27 -1.05
N LEU A 632 35.43 -7.80 -1.97
CA LEU A 632 36.49 -8.74 -1.63
C LEU A 632 37.80 -8.35 -2.32
N ALA A 633 38.83 -8.08 -1.52
CA ALA A 633 40.18 -7.83 -2.04
C ALA A 633 40.87 -9.19 -2.31
N ALA A 634 41.21 -9.45 -3.56
CA ALA A 634 42.08 -10.56 -3.98
C ALA A 634 43.40 -9.99 -4.50
N HIS A 635 44.49 -10.77 -4.46
CA HIS A 635 45.90 -10.37 -4.72
C HIS A 635 46.17 -9.06 -5.51
N LYS A 636 45.53 -8.84 -6.63
CA LYS A 636 45.77 -7.69 -7.53
C LYS A 636 44.53 -6.89 -7.86
N ALA A 637 43.35 -7.29 -7.38
CA ALA A 637 42.08 -6.72 -7.73
C ALA A 637 41.07 -6.73 -6.57
N ILE A 638 40.05 -5.88 -6.63
CA ILE A 638 38.87 -5.97 -5.80
C ILE A 638 37.74 -6.62 -6.62
N LYS A 639 37.16 -7.67 -6.09
CA LYS A 639 35.97 -8.30 -6.64
C LYS A 639 34.73 -7.54 -6.15
N VAL A 640 33.96 -7.02 -7.12
CA VAL A 640 32.78 -6.18 -6.92
C VAL A 640 31.59 -6.92 -7.53
N PRO A 641 30.73 -7.52 -6.71
CA PRO A 641 29.50 -8.13 -7.24
C PRO A 641 28.52 -7.03 -7.60
N MET A 642 28.10 -6.98 -8.85
CA MET A 642 27.17 -5.99 -9.39
C MET A 642 25.93 -6.67 -9.97
N GLN A 643 24.82 -5.97 -9.91
CA GLN A 643 23.57 -6.32 -10.59
C GLN A 643 23.11 -5.13 -11.41
N CYS A 644 22.54 -5.39 -12.58
CA CYS A 644 21.95 -4.42 -13.47
C CYS A 644 20.46 -4.71 -13.64
N ASN A 645 19.61 -3.70 -13.56
CA ASN A 645 18.17 -3.84 -13.74
C ASN A 645 17.63 -2.69 -14.60
N GLY A 646 16.66 -2.97 -15.45
CA GLY A 646 15.90 -1.98 -16.22
C GLY A 646 16.64 -1.42 -17.44
N GLY A 647 17.44 -2.24 -18.12
CA GLY A 647 18.21 -1.87 -19.30
C GLY A 647 19.71 -2.18 -19.14
N SER A 648 20.54 -1.89 -20.15
CA SER A 648 22.00 -2.07 -20.05
C SER A 648 22.60 -1.04 -19.09
N CYS A 649 23.44 -1.49 -18.16
CA CYS A 649 24.13 -0.61 -17.22
C CYS A 649 25.57 -0.37 -17.64
N GLN A 650 25.98 0.89 -17.65
CA GLN A 650 27.37 1.27 -17.91
C GLN A 650 27.77 2.47 -17.07
N GLY A 651 29.00 2.47 -16.61
CA GLY A 651 29.47 3.55 -15.74
C GLY A 651 30.85 3.32 -15.17
N GLN A 652 31.15 4.00 -14.06
CA GLN A 652 32.41 3.91 -13.35
C GLN A 652 32.21 3.59 -11.88
N ILE A 653 33.11 2.75 -11.35
CA ILE A 653 33.21 2.42 -9.95
C ILE A 653 34.52 2.96 -9.38
N THR A 654 34.44 3.67 -8.26
CA THR A 654 35.60 4.09 -7.46
C THR A 654 35.50 3.53 -6.05
N ILE A 655 36.56 2.89 -5.57
CA ILE A 655 36.66 2.42 -4.18
C ILE A 655 37.85 3.11 -3.51
N ALA A 656 37.60 3.81 -2.42
CA ALA A 656 38.61 4.60 -1.72
C ALA A 656 38.67 4.32 -0.20
N LEU A 657 39.82 4.52 0.39
CA LEU A 657 40.04 4.54 1.84
C LEU A 657 40.43 5.99 2.24
N GLY A 658 39.49 6.70 2.84
CA GLY A 658 39.58 8.13 3.02
C GLY A 658 39.75 8.83 1.65
N LYS A 659 40.78 9.70 1.53
CA LYS A 659 41.12 10.39 0.26
C LYS A 659 41.90 9.55 -0.75
N ARG A 660 42.27 8.30 -0.43
CA ARG A 660 43.11 7.46 -1.28
C ARG A 660 42.32 6.44 -2.09
N VAL A 661 42.31 6.56 -3.41
CA VAL A 661 41.68 5.62 -4.32
C VAL A 661 42.44 4.28 -4.31
N LEU A 662 41.73 3.21 -3.94
CA LEU A 662 42.23 1.83 -3.96
C LEU A 662 42.11 1.22 -5.36
N THR A 663 40.98 1.44 -6.02
CA THR A 663 40.68 0.99 -7.38
C THR A 663 39.65 1.90 -8.03
N GLN A 664 39.71 1.96 -9.37
CA GLN A 664 38.73 2.61 -10.21
C GLN A 664 38.64 1.84 -11.53
N GLY A 665 37.45 1.75 -12.10
CA GLY A 665 37.24 1.09 -13.39
C GLY A 665 35.86 1.29 -13.94
N ALA A 666 35.74 1.23 -15.26
CA ALA A 666 34.49 1.22 -15.97
C ALA A 666 33.84 -0.18 -15.90
N TYR A 667 32.53 -0.22 -16.05
CA TYR A 667 31.77 -1.45 -16.20
C TYR A 667 30.70 -1.29 -17.29
N SER A 668 30.29 -2.44 -17.85
CA SER A 668 29.15 -2.57 -18.74
C SER A 668 28.49 -3.92 -18.47
N LEU A 669 27.19 -3.91 -18.22
CA LEU A 669 26.39 -5.08 -17.86
C LEU A 669 25.11 -5.09 -18.71
N ALA A 670 24.69 -6.25 -19.17
CA ALA A 670 23.39 -6.42 -19.80
C ALA A 670 22.27 -6.31 -18.75
N ASP A 671 21.04 -6.06 -19.20
CA ASP A 671 19.86 -6.06 -18.34
C ASP A 671 19.69 -7.40 -17.60
N GLY A 672 19.28 -7.34 -16.34
CA GLY A 672 19.14 -8.51 -15.45
C GLY A 672 20.45 -9.18 -15.04
N ALA A 673 21.61 -8.75 -15.59
CA ALA A 673 22.88 -9.41 -15.33
C ALA A 673 23.35 -9.25 -13.90
N LYS A 674 23.70 -10.38 -13.26
CA LYS A 674 24.46 -10.44 -12.00
C LYS A 674 25.88 -10.88 -12.32
N GLN A 675 26.86 -10.00 -12.11
CA GLN A 675 28.27 -10.26 -12.49
C GLN A 675 29.24 -9.82 -11.42
N GLN A 676 30.28 -10.59 -11.21
CA GLN A 676 31.41 -10.23 -10.33
C GLN A 676 32.51 -9.55 -11.14
N LEU A 677 32.61 -8.23 -11.01
CA LEU A 677 33.65 -7.44 -11.67
C LEU A 677 34.99 -7.54 -10.92
N GLY A 678 36.08 -7.66 -11.65
CA GLY A 678 37.45 -7.66 -11.12
C GLY A 678 38.16 -6.35 -11.38
N LEU A 679 38.11 -5.39 -10.47
CA LEU A 679 38.76 -4.08 -10.64
C LEU A 679 40.21 -4.12 -10.12
N ARG A 680 41.20 -3.82 -10.99
CA ARG A 680 42.62 -3.84 -10.66
C ARG A 680 42.96 -2.77 -9.61
N LEU A 681 43.68 -3.16 -8.58
CA LEU A 681 44.18 -2.21 -7.56
C LEU A 681 45.18 -1.22 -8.16
N THR A 682 45.05 0.04 -7.84
CA THR A 682 46.10 1.05 -8.08
C THR A 682 47.42 0.68 -7.34
N LYS A 683 48.54 1.28 -7.77
CA LYS A 683 49.84 1.08 -7.07
C LYS A 683 49.73 1.39 -5.59
N ALA A 684 49.04 2.48 -5.24
CA ALA A 684 48.76 2.90 -3.85
C ALA A 684 47.82 1.94 -3.15
N GLY A 685 46.72 1.54 -3.80
CA GLY A 685 45.73 0.60 -3.29
C GLY A 685 46.33 -0.74 -2.94
N ARG A 686 47.22 -1.28 -3.80
CA ARG A 686 47.93 -2.53 -3.53
C ARG A 686 48.80 -2.44 -2.29
N ARG A 687 49.61 -1.36 -2.14
CA ARG A 687 50.42 -1.13 -0.95
C ARG A 687 49.56 -1.09 0.32
N ILE A 688 48.44 -0.39 0.29
CA ILE A 688 47.52 -0.28 1.42
C ILE A 688 46.92 -1.65 1.78
N VAL A 689 46.36 -2.37 0.82
CA VAL A 689 45.74 -3.68 1.04
C VAL A 689 46.77 -4.67 1.65
N VAL A 690 47.97 -4.76 1.04
CA VAL A 690 49.05 -5.66 1.54
C VAL A 690 49.52 -5.26 2.92
N SER A 691 49.75 -3.97 3.19
CA SER A 691 50.19 -3.48 4.52
C SER A 691 49.14 -3.79 5.59
N LYS A 692 47.86 -3.58 5.31
CA LYS A 692 46.78 -3.83 6.27
C LYS A 692 46.55 -5.33 6.52
N ARG A 693 46.75 -6.18 5.48
CA ARG A 693 46.78 -7.64 5.66
C ARG A 693 47.92 -8.11 6.55
N ARG A 694 49.14 -7.63 6.30
CA ARG A 694 50.31 -7.94 7.14
C ARG A 694 50.11 -7.50 8.59
N ALA A 695 49.34 -6.44 8.83
CA ALA A 695 48.95 -5.97 10.15
C ALA A 695 47.74 -6.74 10.76
N GLY A 696 47.38 -7.90 10.23
CA GLY A 696 46.31 -8.78 10.75
C GLY A 696 44.90 -8.27 10.58
N ARG A 697 44.65 -7.25 9.75
CA ARG A 697 43.28 -6.76 9.50
C ARG A 697 42.53 -7.68 8.53
N SER A 698 41.37 -8.12 8.95
CA SER A 698 40.47 -8.94 8.09
C SER A 698 39.56 -8.11 7.17
N SER A 699 39.35 -6.83 7.46
CA SER A 699 38.55 -5.92 6.66
C SER A 699 38.96 -4.45 6.79
N LEU A 700 38.60 -3.62 5.82
CA LEU A 700 38.80 -2.17 5.80
C LEU A 700 37.48 -1.45 5.55
N PRO A 701 37.16 -0.35 6.26
CA PRO A 701 36.08 0.54 5.87
C PRO A 701 36.49 1.29 4.59
N VAL A 702 35.69 1.24 3.56
CA VAL A 702 35.95 1.89 2.28
C VAL A 702 34.71 2.66 1.81
N ARG A 703 34.94 3.76 1.11
CA ARG A 703 33.92 4.48 0.37
C ARG A 703 33.79 3.84 -1.00
N PHE A 704 32.62 3.35 -1.34
CA PHE A 704 32.25 2.82 -2.65
C PHE A 704 31.42 3.89 -3.37
N GLN A 705 31.93 4.36 -4.48
CA GLN A 705 31.25 5.34 -5.33
C GLN A 705 30.94 4.70 -6.67
N LEU A 706 29.70 4.83 -7.12
CA LEU A 706 29.20 4.34 -8.38
C LEU A 706 28.63 5.52 -9.17
N VAL A 707 29.21 5.78 -10.34
CA VAL A 707 28.63 6.66 -11.35
C VAL A 707 28.04 5.79 -12.44
N ASP A 708 26.75 5.91 -12.64
CA ASP A 708 25.97 5.06 -13.55
C ASP A 708 25.28 5.93 -14.58
N GLY A 709 25.34 5.55 -15.85
CA GLY A 709 24.68 6.27 -16.94
C GLY A 709 23.17 6.41 -16.79
N GLY A 710 22.54 5.48 -16.06
CA GLY A 710 21.10 5.52 -15.73
C GLY A 710 20.73 6.34 -14.49
N ARG A 711 21.70 7.02 -13.84
CA ARG A 711 21.45 7.82 -12.64
C ARG A 711 21.87 9.27 -12.83
N SER A 712 21.08 10.18 -12.30
CA SER A 712 21.37 11.62 -12.28
C SER A 712 22.47 12.01 -11.28
N ALA A 713 22.74 11.17 -10.27
CA ALA A 713 23.75 11.42 -9.25
C ALA A 713 24.54 10.16 -8.90
N PRO A 714 25.83 10.29 -8.53
CA PRO A 714 26.64 9.17 -8.05
C PRO A 714 26.05 8.54 -6.78
N VAL A 715 26.09 7.21 -6.71
CA VAL A 715 25.81 6.48 -5.47
C VAL A 715 27.08 6.46 -4.64
N ASP A 716 26.97 6.83 -3.37
CA ASP A 716 28.08 6.93 -2.44
C ASP A 716 27.78 6.14 -1.17
N LEU A 717 28.49 5.03 -0.95
CA LEU A 717 28.20 4.07 0.11
C LEU A 717 29.45 3.80 0.96
N ASN A 718 29.30 3.81 2.27
CA ASN A 718 30.31 3.26 3.17
C ASN A 718 30.16 1.73 3.23
N ARG A 719 31.23 1.00 2.91
CA ARG A 719 31.24 -0.46 2.85
C ARG A 719 32.47 -1.06 3.53
N ARG A 720 32.41 -2.33 3.87
CA ARG A 720 33.57 -3.10 4.36
C ARG A 720 34.16 -3.93 3.22
N LEU A 721 35.43 -3.66 2.90
CA LEU A 721 36.23 -4.47 2.00
C LEU A 721 36.87 -5.60 2.78
N ARG A 722 36.49 -6.86 2.53
CA ARG A 722 37.15 -8.03 3.12
C ARG A 722 38.50 -8.25 2.46
N LEU A 723 39.54 -8.50 3.29
CA LEU A 723 40.88 -8.82 2.86
C LEU A 723 41.10 -10.34 2.91
N ARG A 724 41.29 -10.96 1.76
CA ARG A 724 41.68 -12.38 1.63
C ARG A 724 43.15 -12.53 1.26
#